data_5f82213f4f672a9541f50f4f0cbec488
#
_entry.id   5f82213f4f672a9541f50f4f0cbec488
#
_cell.length_a   1.000
_cell.length_b   1.000
_cell.length_c   1.000
_cell.angle_alpha   90.00
_cell.angle_beta   90.00
_cell.angle_gamma   90.00
#
_symmetry.space_group_name_H-M   'P 1'
#
loop_
_entity.id
_entity.type
_entity.pdbx_description
1 polymer ?
#
loop_
_entity_poly.entity_id
_entity_poly.type
_entity_poly.pdbx_seq_one_letter_code
_entity_poly.pdbx_strand_id
1 'polypeptide(L)'
;MGSPPPALIAGSVRDFLRRHAPFSSFDQGAFDFLIPRLKLAYYPKDALVVDRNAPTPLFHILQTGHVASRAAGLDVHPDRVLQPGECFPVGALSAGSPPSRSYVAVDDVFAFQLSGVDFQRLREISTAFSAFCGQALQVLAQQSLAELQRHYAQIAADQSSLTRPLGQLLRSAAVTCTRETTLRAALEQMRDAGVRSILVTNREQHPLGVFTLNDLRDRVVLLDRSLETPIAEVMTANPITLEVDASASDAMEAMAIGGFNQVIVVEHGKAVGTVFERDLFELQRVSLRQIFQAIRSARSIAALSHVADDIRNLARNLLAQGAGSESLTRTIAALNDALTRAVLEQIAQQHGIDDLCWCWLALGSEGRSEQTLATDQDNAIVFEGDAANSEGIRARLLGFAAAVNQALAALGYPLCKGGIMASNPSWCLSAMEWRERFTAWIAEPTPEALLHANIFFDFRPLDGKRALAEDLSAWLLARTAENRLFIRLMVSNALETDAPLGLIRAFELDTAPDGSASIDLKVRGTRIFVDAARSFALGLGLGETSTLARLRGAGQTLQIDPKHVAATVESFSFLQALRLRAQDRELRAGAAGAHTEGNRIDPAQLNEVDQRMLKEAFRQARKLQQRLKETFAVTA
;
A
#
# COMPACT_ATOMS: atom_id res chain seq x y z
N MET A 1 -8.34 53.56 0.82
CA MET A 1 -9.76 53.30 1.14
C MET A 1 -10.54 53.55 -0.14
N GLY A 2 -10.90 52.50 -0.88
CA GLY A 2 -11.69 52.61 -2.11
C GLY A 2 -13.16 52.58 -1.74
N SER A 3 -13.94 53.50 -2.30
CA SER A 3 -15.41 53.58 -2.13
C SER A 3 -16.07 52.28 -2.54
N PRO A 4 -17.16 51.85 -1.83
CA PRO A 4 -17.90 50.65 -2.20
C PRO A 4 -18.51 50.80 -3.59
N PRO A 5 -18.61 49.73 -4.39
CA PRO A 5 -19.23 49.80 -5.72
C PRO A 5 -20.73 50.14 -5.62
N PRO A 6 -21.26 50.90 -6.61
CA PRO A 6 -22.68 51.29 -6.63
C PRO A 6 -23.57 50.04 -6.59
N ALA A 7 -24.73 50.12 -5.94
CA ALA A 7 -25.67 49.02 -5.73
C ALA A 7 -26.11 48.27 -7.01
N LEU A 8 -26.13 48.94 -8.16
CA LEU A 8 -26.39 48.37 -9.48
C LEU A 8 -25.28 47.38 -9.95
N ILE A 9 -23.99 47.66 -9.67
CA ILE A 9 -22.89 46.79 -10.00
C ILE A 9 -22.86 45.55 -9.09
N ALA A 10 -23.20 45.72 -7.80
CA ALA A 10 -23.28 44.61 -6.85
C ALA A 10 -24.38 43.60 -7.21
N GLY A 11 -25.51 44.05 -7.79
CA GLY A 11 -26.60 43.18 -8.29
C GLY A 11 -26.13 42.30 -9.44
N SER A 12 -25.43 42.87 -10.42
CA SER A 12 -24.94 42.10 -11.60
C SER A 12 -23.82 41.09 -11.24
N VAL A 13 -22.98 41.40 -10.26
CA VAL A 13 -21.95 40.48 -9.72
C VAL A 13 -22.62 39.31 -9.01
N ARG A 14 -23.64 39.56 -8.21
CA ARG A 14 -24.39 38.51 -7.51
C ARG A 14 -25.08 37.58 -8.50
N ASP A 15 -25.71 38.12 -9.55
CA ASP A 15 -26.41 37.35 -10.57
C ASP A 15 -25.45 36.48 -11.39
N PHE A 16 -24.24 36.99 -11.64
CA PHE A 16 -23.18 36.20 -12.27
C PHE A 16 -22.75 35.04 -11.36
N LEU A 17 -22.42 35.31 -10.10
CA LEU A 17 -21.94 34.29 -9.18
C LEU A 17 -22.99 33.21 -8.92
N ARG A 18 -24.27 33.55 -8.79
CA ARG A 18 -25.36 32.58 -8.55
C ARG A 18 -25.51 31.53 -9.66
N ARG A 19 -25.00 31.79 -10.85
CA ARG A 19 -25.04 30.84 -11.98
C ARG A 19 -23.92 29.82 -11.94
N HIS A 20 -22.93 29.98 -11.07
CA HIS A 20 -21.72 29.16 -11.05
C HIS A 20 -21.48 28.53 -9.68
N ALA A 21 -21.10 27.24 -9.67
CA ALA A 21 -20.66 26.57 -8.44
C ALA A 21 -19.28 27.11 -8.00
N PRO A 22 -19.01 27.21 -6.67
CA PRO A 22 -19.88 26.86 -5.53
C PRO A 22 -20.89 27.94 -5.12
N PHE A 23 -20.86 29.12 -5.76
CA PHE A 23 -21.61 30.30 -5.35
C PHE A 23 -23.12 30.14 -5.51
N SER A 24 -23.58 29.27 -6.43
CA SER A 24 -24.99 28.94 -6.60
C SER A 24 -25.66 28.39 -5.33
N SER A 25 -24.87 27.84 -4.40
CA SER A 25 -25.33 27.26 -3.13
C SER A 25 -25.05 28.16 -1.93
N PHE A 26 -24.67 29.43 -2.15
CA PHE A 26 -24.40 30.38 -1.06
C PHE A 26 -25.70 30.93 -0.46
N ASP A 27 -25.68 31.08 0.85
CA ASP A 27 -26.69 31.83 1.56
C ASP A 27 -26.48 33.35 1.44
N GLN A 28 -27.41 34.13 1.97
CA GLN A 28 -27.35 35.58 1.92
C GLN A 28 -26.10 36.12 2.65
N GLY A 29 -25.76 35.54 3.82
CA GLY A 29 -24.63 35.97 4.64
C GLY A 29 -23.28 35.80 3.93
N ALA A 30 -23.10 34.68 3.21
CA ALA A 30 -21.90 34.42 2.42
C ALA A 30 -21.74 35.42 1.26
N PHE A 31 -22.83 35.80 0.57
CA PHE A 31 -22.81 36.84 -0.46
C PHE A 31 -22.53 38.22 0.12
N ASP A 32 -23.11 38.57 1.24
CA ASP A 32 -22.91 39.86 1.90
C ASP A 32 -21.48 40.03 2.42
N PHE A 33 -20.82 38.91 2.75
CA PHE A 33 -19.39 38.90 3.04
C PHE A 33 -18.53 39.02 1.77
N LEU A 34 -18.84 38.22 0.72
CA LEU A 34 -17.99 38.07 -0.47
C LEU A 34 -18.00 39.32 -1.36
N ILE A 35 -19.18 39.79 -1.76
CA ILE A 35 -19.33 40.82 -2.82
C ILE A 35 -18.57 42.11 -2.52
N PRO A 36 -18.66 42.70 -1.30
CA PRO A 36 -17.92 43.94 -1.00
C PRO A 36 -16.40 43.82 -1.01
N ARG A 37 -15.87 42.59 -0.96
CA ARG A 37 -14.43 42.28 -0.90
C ARG A 37 -13.83 41.89 -2.24
N LEU A 38 -14.68 41.67 -3.25
CA LEU A 38 -14.23 41.37 -4.60
C LEU A 38 -13.66 42.62 -5.28
N LYS A 39 -12.51 42.43 -5.96
CA LYS A 39 -11.90 43.44 -6.84
C LYS A 39 -11.88 42.87 -8.25
N LEU A 40 -12.27 43.67 -9.23
CA LEU A 40 -12.15 43.28 -10.63
C LEU A 40 -10.75 43.58 -11.13
N ALA A 41 -10.10 42.58 -11.74
CA ALA A 41 -8.79 42.71 -12.37
C ALA A 41 -8.86 42.34 -13.84
N TYR A 42 -8.04 42.99 -14.65
CA TYR A 42 -7.88 42.72 -16.08
C TYR A 42 -6.48 42.17 -16.35
N TYR A 43 -6.44 41.15 -17.19
CA TYR A 43 -5.20 40.53 -17.64
C TYR A 43 -5.24 40.44 -19.18
N PRO A 44 -4.29 41.04 -19.90
CA PRO A 44 -4.22 40.91 -21.35
C PRO A 44 -3.81 39.49 -21.73
N LYS A 45 -4.09 39.13 -22.96
CA LYS A 45 -3.65 37.87 -23.57
C LYS A 45 -2.17 37.59 -23.25
N ASP A 46 -1.83 36.32 -22.98
CA ASP A 46 -0.50 35.81 -22.63
C ASP A 46 0.06 36.33 -21.28
N ALA A 47 -0.71 37.09 -20.49
CA ALA A 47 -0.28 37.53 -19.16
C ALA A 47 -0.23 36.35 -18.19
N LEU A 48 0.82 36.32 -17.35
CA LEU A 48 0.93 35.39 -16.23
C LEU A 48 0.04 35.89 -15.08
N VAL A 49 -1.07 35.19 -14.83
CA VAL A 49 -2.05 35.55 -13.79
C VAL A 49 -1.60 35.04 -12.41
N VAL A 50 -1.07 33.82 -12.34
CA VAL A 50 -0.53 33.22 -11.13
C VAL A 50 0.74 32.46 -11.47
N ASP A 51 1.82 32.79 -10.75
CA ASP A 51 3.10 32.10 -10.88
C ASP A 51 3.17 30.91 -9.89
N ARG A 52 3.55 29.73 -10.38
CA ARG A 52 3.79 28.54 -9.57
C ARG A 52 4.96 28.68 -8.59
N ASN A 53 5.94 29.54 -8.91
CA ASN A 53 7.15 29.72 -8.11
C ASN A 53 6.99 30.78 -7.02
N ALA A 54 5.84 31.45 -6.95
CA ALA A 54 5.60 32.52 -6.00
C ALA A 54 4.37 32.22 -5.11
N PRO A 55 4.40 32.63 -3.83
CA PRO A 55 3.20 32.57 -3.00
C PRO A 55 2.08 33.41 -3.64
N THR A 56 0.89 32.82 -3.77
CA THR A 56 -0.26 33.57 -4.26
C THR A 56 -1.10 34.09 -3.08
N PRO A 57 -1.26 35.41 -2.95
CA PRO A 57 -2.13 35.97 -1.92
C PRO A 57 -3.57 36.11 -2.38
N LEU A 58 -3.91 35.75 -3.64
CA LEU A 58 -5.18 36.08 -4.26
C LEU A 58 -5.89 34.82 -4.79
N PHE A 59 -7.20 34.77 -4.52
CA PHE A 59 -8.14 33.84 -5.13
C PHE A 59 -8.81 34.55 -6.31
N HIS A 60 -8.96 33.87 -7.44
CA HIS A 60 -9.53 34.39 -8.66
C HIS A 60 -10.81 33.66 -9.03
N ILE A 61 -11.82 34.39 -9.47
CA ILE A 61 -13.06 33.89 -10.08
C ILE A 61 -13.11 34.45 -11.48
N LEU A 62 -13.05 33.60 -12.48
CA LEU A 62 -13.01 34.02 -13.89
C LEU A 62 -14.38 34.60 -14.30
N GLN A 63 -14.42 35.87 -14.71
CA GLN A 63 -15.64 36.54 -15.15
C GLN A 63 -15.80 36.37 -16.68
N THR A 64 -14.77 36.70 -17.46
CA THR A 64 -14.74 36.55 -18.90
C THR A 64 -13.35 36.15 -19.37
N GLY A 65 -13.26 35.59 -20.58
CA GLY A 65 -12.02 35.09 -21.14
C GLY A 65 -11.68 33.66 -20.65
N HIS A 66 -10.48 33.21 -21.00
CA HIS A 66 -9.99 31.86 -20.73
C HIS A 66 -8.60 31.89 -20.11
N VAL A 67 -8.36 30.99 -19.15
CA VAL A 67 -7.07 30.87 -18.46
C VAL A 67 -6.55 29.44 -18.59
N ALA A 68 -5.35 29.30 -19.17
CA ALA A 68 -4.67 28.01 -19.27
C ALA A 68 -3.88 27.70 -18.00
N SER A 69 -4.06 26.49 -17.43
CA SER A 69 -3.21 25.98 -16.38
C SER A 69 -2.08 25.12 -16.95
N ARG A 70 -0.83 25.34 -16.50
CA ARG A 70 0.37 24.63 -16.97
C ARG A 70 1.15 24.04 -15.80
N ALA A 71 1.45 22.72 -15.88
CA ALA A 71 2.33 22.05 -14.93
C ALA A 71 3.82 22.23 -15.29
N ALA A 72 4.72 21.84 -14.39
CA ALA A 72 6.16 21.86 -14.66
C ALA A 72 6.53 20.85 -15.76
N GLY A 73 7.35 21.29 -16.75
CA GLY A 73 7.92 20.40 -17.78
C GLY A 73 7.06 20.13 -19.02
N LEU A 74 5.87 20.73 -19.12
CA LEU A 74 4.98 20.59 -20.29
C LEU A 74 4.72 21.99 -20.91
N ASP A 75 5.67 22.49 -21.66
CA ASP A 75 5.56 23.83 -22.28
C ASP A 75 4.70 23.88 -23.56
N VAL A 76 4.24 22.75 -24.09
CA VAL A 76 3.64 22.69 -25.44
C VAL A 76 2.11 22.63 -25.43
N HIS A 77 1.46 22.08 -24.39
CA HIS A 77 0.00 22.02 -24.31
C HIS A 77 -0.51 22.38 -22.91
N PRO A 78 -1.58 23.19 -22.79
CA PRO A 78 -2.23 23.45 -21.51
C PRO A 78 -2.91 22.16 -21.00
N ASP A 79 -2.70 21.82 -19.71
CA ASP A 79 -3.36 20.67 -19.10
C ASP A 79 -4.87 20.87 -18.96
N ARG A 80 -5.29 22.12 -18.80
CA ARG A 80 -6.69 22.52 -18.68
C ARG A 80 -6.85 24.00 -19.02
N VAL A 81 -7.92 24.32 -19.72
CA VAL A 81 -8.37 25.71 -19.96
C VAL A 81 -9.60 25.97 -19.10
N LEU A 82 -9.48 26.95 -18.22
CA LEU A 82 -10.56 27.39 -17.31
C LEU A 82 -11.54 28.28 -18.06
N GLN A 83 -12.84 28.12 -17.73
CA GLN A 83 -13.98 28.81 -18.31
C GLN A 83 -14.52 29.89 -17.36
N PRO A 84 -15.30 30.87 -17.84
CA PRO A 84 -16.01 31.83 -16.97
C PRO A 84 -16.82 31.11 -15.88
N GLY A 85 -16.71 31.62 -14.62
CA GLY A 85 -17.30 31.03 -13.43
C GLY A 85 -16.38 30.09 -12.67
N GLU A 86 -15.30 29.58 -13.28
CA GLU A 86 -14.32 28.73 -12.60
C GLU A 86 -13.36 29.52 -11.71
N CYS A 87 -12.84 28.86 -10.69
CA CYS A 87 -12.03 29.47 -9.63
C CYS A 87 -10.62 28.88 -9.59
N PHE A 88 -9.62 29.74 -9.31
CA PHE A 88 -8.22 29.30 -9.14
C PHE A 88 -7.44 30.27 -8.25
N PRO A 89 -6.32 29.85 -7.67
CA PRO A 89 -5.86 28.49 -7.43
C PRO A 89 -6.39 27.96 -6.09
N VAL A 90 -7.55 27.30 -6.13
CA VAL A 90 -8.29 26.84 -4.93
C VAL A 90 -7.42 25.96 -4.04
N GLY A 91 -6.72 24.99 -4.62
CA GLY A 91 -5.89 24.04 -3.88
C GLY A 91 -4.73 24.72 -3.15
N ALA A 92 -4.03 25.63 -3.80
CA ALA A 92 -2.91 26.38 -3.20
C ALA A 92 -3.36 27.22 -2.01
N LEU A 93 -4.44 27.98 -2.16
CA LEU A 93 -4.99 28.80 -1.08
C LEU A 93 -5.57 27.97 0.05
N SER A 94 -6.23 26.85 -0.27
CA SER A 94 -6.76 25.93 0.75
C SER A 94 -5.64 25.26 1.54
N ALA A 95 -4.52 24.91 0.88
CA ALA A 95 -3.34 24.34 1.52
C ALA A 95 -2.40 25.38 2.13
N GLY A 96 -2.55 26.66 1.77
CA GLY A 96 -1.63 27.74 2.17
C GLY A 96 -0.21 27.57 1.65
N SER A 97 -0.07 27.04 0.44
CA SER A 97 1.20 26.73 -0.21
C SER A 97 1.27 27.41 -1.57
N PRO A 98 2.45 27.58 -2.19
CA PRO A 98 2.57 28.04 -3.56
C PRO A 98 1.74 27.16 -4.51
N PRO A 99 1.22 27.71 -5.62
CA PRO A 99 0.50 26.92 -6.62
C PRO A 99 1.42 25.90 -7.28
N SER A 100 0.91 24.70 -7.57
CA SER A 100 1.66 23.68 -8.32
C SER A 100 1.69 23.94 -9.83
N ARG A 101 0.88 24.93 -10.27
CA ARG A 101 0.68 25.26 -11.70
C ARG A 101 0.74 26.75 -11.88
N SER A 102 1.28 27.18 -13.02
CA SER A 102 1.13 28.57 -13.49
C SER A 102 -0.19 28.71 -14.23
N TYR A 103 -0.78 29.89 -14.14
CA TYR A 103 -2.02 30.24 -14.82
C TYR A 103 -1.77 31.41 -15.77
N VAL A 104 -2.03 31.22 -17.05
CA VAL A 104 -1.74 32.17 -18.13
C VAL A 104 -3.02 32.51 -18.87
N ALA A 105 -3.27 33.78 -19.15
CA ALA A 105 -4.40 34.24 -19.93
C ALA A 105 -4.27 33.80 -21.39
N VAL A 106 -5.30 33.12 -21.92
CA VAL A 106 -5.35 32.65 -23.33
C VAL A 106 -5.84 33.75 -24.27
N ASP A 107 -6.72 34.56 -23.75
CA ASP A 107 -7.30 35.76 -24.37
C ASP A 107 -7.40 36.89 -23.33
N ASP A 108 -8.10 37.97 -23.63
CA ASP A 108 -8.30 39.04 -22.64
C ASP A 108 -9.22 38.59 -21.51
N VAL A 109 -8.71 38.61 -20.28
CA VAL A 109 -9.35 38.06 -19.09
C VAL A 109 -9.79 39.15 -18.13
N PHE A 110 -11.04 39.07 -17.67
CA PHE A 110 -11.49 39.76 -16.46
C PHE A 110 -11.77 38.73 -15.36
N ALA A 111 -11.19 38.94 -14.19
CA ALA A 111 -11.37 38.06 -13.04
C ALA A 111 -11.65 38.86 -11.77
N PHE A 112 -12.57 38.37 -10.96
CA PHE A 112 -12.74 38.85 -9.61
C PHE A 112 -11.64 38.28 -8.71
N GLN A 113 -11.03 39.14 -7.90
CA GLN A 113 -9.99 38.77 -6.94
C GLN A 113 -10.52 38.87 -5.51
N LEU A 114 -10.16 37.90 -4.67
CA LEU A 114 -10.38 37.91 -3.23
C LEU A 114 -9.04 37.67 -2.54
N SER A 115 -8.77 38.37 -1.44
CA SER A 115 -7.57 38.15 -0.66
C SER A 115 -7.51 36.74 -0.04
N GLY A 116 -6.31 36.17 0.14
CA GLY A 116 -6.15 34.88 0.80
C GLY A 116 -6.69 34.85 2.23
N VAL A 117 -6.65 35.99 2.93
CA VAL A 117 -7.24 36.12 4.27
C VAL A 117 -8.75 36.03 4.20
N ASP A 118 -9.39 36.77 3.27
CA ASP A 118 -10.83 36.73 3.08
C ASP A 118 -11.29 35.36 2.51
N PHE A 119 -10.46 34.70 1.71
CA PHE A 119 -10.70 33.34 1.26
C PHE A 119 -10.80 32.35 2.43
N GLN A 120 -9.88 32.41 3.39
CA GLN A 120 -9.94 31.56 4.59
C GLN A 120 -11.18 31.89 5.44
N ARG A 121 -11.50 33.18 5.58
CA ARG A 121 -12.69 33.60 6.32
C ARG A 121 -13.98 33.14 5.64
N LEU A 122 -14.05 33.18 4.31
CA LEU A 122 -15.18 32.67 3.55
C LEU A 122 -15.38 31.15 3.75
N ARG A 123 -14.28 30.41 3.88
CA ARG A 123 -14.33 28.96 4.22
C ARG A 123 -14.90 28.69 5.60
N GLU A 124 -14.68 29.58 6.56
CA GLU A 124 -15.21 29.42 7.92
C GLU A 124 -16.71 29.70 7.98
N ILE A 125 -17.19 30.69 7.24
CA ILE A 125 -18.59 31.14 7.31
C ILE A 125 -19.51 30.44 6.32
N SER A 126 -18.99 29.87 5.23
CA SER A 126 -19.79 29.20 4.20
C SER A 126 -19.47 27.71 4.12
N THR A 127 -20.42 26.87 4.56
CA THR A 127 -20.31 25.41 4.44
C THR A 127 -20.21 24.93 2.99
N ALA A 128 -20.94 25.59 2.07
CA ALA A 128 -20.88 25.30 0.64
C ALA A 128 -19.49 25.58 0.05
N PHE A 129 -18.85 26.70 0.44
CA PHE A 129 -17.50 27.03 -0.01
C PHE A 129 -16.45 26.09 0.62
N SER A 130 -16.61 25.75 1.90
CA SER A 130 -15.75 24.78 2.57
C SER A 130 -15.80 23.41 1.91
N ALA A 131 -16.99 22.92 1.55
CA ALA A 131 -17.16 21.66 0.83
C ALA A 131 -16.52 21.68 -0.57
N PHE A 132 -16.68 22.77 -1.32
CA PHE A 132 -16.02 22.96 -2.61
C PHE A 132 -14.48 22.93 -2.50
N CYS A 133 -13.90 23.61 -1.52
CA CYS A 133 -12.47 23.57 -1.26
C CYS A 133 -11.99 22.15 -0.88
N GLY A 134 -12.77 21.41 -0.12
CA GLY A 134 -12.51 20.00 0.23
C GLY A 134 -12.51 19.09 -1.01
N GLN A 135 -13.47 19.28 -1.91
CA GLN A 135 -13.56 18.53 -3.16
C GLN A 135 -12.39 18.83 -4.10
N ALA A 136 -11.97 20.09 -4.20
CA ALA A 136 -10.80 20.47 -4.99
C ALA A 136 -9.51 19.83 -4.45
N LEU A 137 -9.36 19.69 -3.13
CA LEU A 137 -8.25 18.98 -2.49
C LEU A 137 -8.30 17.47 -2.75
N GLN A 138 -9.50 16.87 -2.74
CA GLN A 138 -9.68 15.45 -3.04
C GLN A 138 -9.25 15.11 -4.48
N VAL A 139 -9.63 15.94 -5.46
CA VAL A 139 -9.20 15.76 -6.86
C VAL A 139 -7.68 15.88 -7.00
N LEU A 140 -7.06 16.83 -6.30
CA LEU A 140 -5.59 16.95 -6.25
C LEU A 140 -4.94 15.72 -5.61
N ALA A 141 -5.56 15.17 -4.55
CA ALA A 141 -5.09 13.96 -3.89
C ALA A 141 -5.10 12.75 -4.83
N GLN A 142 -6.19 12.55 -5.57
CA GLN A 142 -6.33 11.47 -6.54
C GLN A 142 -5.35 11.61 -7.71
N GLN A 143 -5.15 12.83 -8.23
CA GLN A 143 -4.18 13.10 -9.28
C GLN A 143 -2.75 12.82 -8.81
N SER A 144 -2.41 13.23 -7.61
CA SER A 144 -1.11 12.97 -6.99
C SER A 144 -0.86 11.48 -6.78
N LEU A 145 -1.88 10.73 -6.36
CA LEU A 145 -1.79 9.27 -6.22
C LEU A 145 -1.55 8.59 -7.57
N ALA A 146 -2.25 9.06 -8.63
CA ALA A 146 -2.08 8.54 -9.98
C ALA A 146 -0.72 8.92 -10.60
N GLU A 147 -0.16 10.09 -10.31
CA GLU A 147 1.21 10.49 -10.72
C GLU A 147 2.26 9.67 -9.98
N LEU A 148 2.07 9.41 -8.71
CA LEU A 148 2.88 8.51 -7.91
C LEU A 148 2.86 7.09 -8.47
N GLN A 149 1.69 6.57 -8.80
CA GLN A 149 1.55 5.26 -9.42
C GLN A 149 2.29 5.19 -10.76
N ARG A 150 2.21 6.23 -11.59
CA ARG A 150 2.96 6.32 -12.86
C ARG A 150 4.46 6.43 -12.66
N HIS A 151 4.91 7.24 -11.70
CA HIS A 151 6.34 7.38 -11.39
C HIS A 151 6.95 6.08 -10.86
N TYR A 152 6.24 5.37 -9.97
CA TYR A 152 6.67 4.05 -9.51
C TYR A 152 6.56 2.96 -10.57
N ALA A 153 5.56 3.01 -11.44
CA ALA A 153 5.49 2.12 -12.61
C ALA A 153 6.67 2.35 -13.56
N GLN A 154 7.14 3.57 -13.70
CA GLN A 154 8.30 3.93 -14.53
C GLN A 154 9.63 3.50 -13.88
N ILE A 155 9.79 3.69 -12.56
CA ILE A 155 10.93 3.16 -11.80
C ILE A 155 10.91 1.63 -11.77
N ALA A 156 9.73 1.01 -11.68
CA ALA A 156 9.57 -0.44 -11.73
C ALA A 156 9.84 -1.01 -13.13
N ALA A 157 9.54 -0.28 -14.18
CA ALA A 157 9.94 -0.63 -15.55
C ALA A 157 11.47 -0.59 -15.72
N ASP A 158 12.12 0.40 -15.13
CA ASP A 158 13.60 0.53 -15.13
C ASP A 158 14.30 -0.48 -14.21
N GLN A 159 13.63 -1.01 -13.20
CA GLN A 159 14.13 -2.04 -12.27
C GLN A 159 13.46 -3.41 -12.49
N SER A 160 12.74 -3.57 -13.59
CA SER A 160 12.00 -4.80 -13.84
C SER A 160 12.95 -6.00 -13.94
N SER A 161 12.45 -7.14 -13.50
CA SER A 161 13.08 -8.45 -13.73
C SER A 161 13.48 -8.69 -15.18
N LEU A 162 13.00 -7.88 -16.11
CA LEU A 162 13.29 -7.90 -17.55
C LEU A 162 14.66 -7.29 -17.92
N THR A 163 15.29 -6.49 -17.05
CA THR A 163 16.67 -6.01 -17.26
C THR A 163 17.74 -6.99 -16.76
N ARG A 164 17.33 -8.10 -16.15
CA ARG A 164 18.26 -9.15 -15.70
C ARG A 164 19.04 -9.72 -16.87
N PRO A 165 20.39 -9.86 -16.74
CA PRO A 165 21.20 -10.57 -17.72
C PRO A 165 20.78 -12.04 -17.87
N LEU A 166 20.76 -12.53 -19.11
CA LEU A 166 20.33 -13.89 -19.44
C LEU A 166 21.18 -14.95 -18.73
N GLY A 167 22.46 -14.67 -18.47
CA GLY A 167 23.34 -15.57 -17.73
C GLY A 167 22.87 -15.91 -16.33
N GLN A 168 22.12 -15.00 -15.68
CA GLN A 168 21.53 -15.23 -14.35
C GLN A 168 20.24 -16.08 -14.39
N LEU A 169 19.70 -16.30 -15.58
CA LEU A 169 18.47 -17.07 -15.80
C LEU A 169 18.74 -18.52 -16.21
N LEU A 170 19.99 -18.85 -16.53
CA LEU A 170 20.36 -20.20 -16.92
C LEU A 170 20.24 -21.16 -15.73
N ARG A 171 19.40 -22.18 -15.87
CA ARG A 171 19.18 -23.22 -14.84
C ARG A 171 20.12 -24.42 -15.00
N SER A 172 20.57 -24.67 -16.23
CA SER A 172 21.47 -25.76 -16.56
C SER A 172 22.29 -25.44 -17.79
N ALA A 173 23.43 -26.09 -17.93
CA ALA A 173 24.20 -26.03 -19.15
C ALA A 173 23.40 -26.52 -20.36
N ALA A 174 23.73 -26.02 -21.54
CA ALA A 174 23.12 -26.47 -22.78
C ALA A 174 23.42 -27.96 -23.05
N VAL A 175 22.38 -28.73 -23.37
CA VAL A 175 22.56 -30.10 -23.90
C VAL A 175 22.89 -29.97 -25.38
N THR A 176 24.07 -30.47 -25.78
CA THR A 176 24.60 -30.28 -27.13
C THR A 176 24.91 -31.61 -27.81
N CYS A 177 24.79 -31.63 -29.12
CA CYS A 177 25.29 -32.74 -29.98
C CYS A 177 25.98 -32.19 -31.23
N THR A 178 26.62 -33.06 -32.01
CA THR A 178 27.24 -32.69 -33.30
C THR A 178 26.27 -32.88 -34.47
N ARG A 179 26.60 -32.31 -35.63
CA ARG A 179 25.79 -32.41 -36.86
C ARG A 179 25.55 -33.83 -37.35
N GLU A 180 26.50 -34.72 -37.07
CA GLU A 180 26.52 -36.12 -37.52
C GLU A 180 25.76 -37.04 -36.55
N THR A 181 25.35 -36.53 -35.37
CA THR A 181 24.59 -37.30 -34.37
C THR A 181 23.27 -37.79 -34.97
N THR A 182 22.99 -39.09 -34.83
CA THR A 182 21.69 -39.63 -35.31
C THR A 182 20.53 -39.14 -34.48
N LEU A 183 19.34 -39.05 -35.06
CA LEU A 183 18.13 -38.66 -34.35
C LEU A 183 17.87 -39.53 -33.13
N ARG A 184 18.13 -40.86 -33.22
CA ARG A 184 17.99 -41.79 -32.09
C ARG A 184 18.90 -41.34 -30.92
N ALA A 185 20.18 -41.15 -31.17
CA ALA A 185 21.14 -40.76 -30.16
C ALA A 185 20.82 -39.38 -29.55
N ALA A 186 20.37 -38.42 -30.37
CA ALA A 186 19.93 -37.09 -29.88
C ALA A 186 18.69 -37.16 -28.99
N LEU A 187 17.69 -37.97 -29.36
CA LEU A 187 16.48 -38.19 -28.57
C LEU A 187 16.77 -38.91 -27.25
N GLU A 188 17.73 -39.87 -27.24
CA GLU A 188 18.19 -40.52 -26.00
C GLU A 188 18.87 -39.49 -25.08
N GLN A 189 19.74 -38.64 -25.60
CA GLN A 189 20.36 -37.55 -24.82
C GLN A 189 19.31 -36.57 -24.26
N MET A 190 18.31 -36.19 -25.07
CA MET A 190 17.21 -35.31 -24.61
C MET A 190 16.42 -35.96 -23.49
N ARG A 191 16.09 -37.28 -23.61
CA ARG A 191 15.36 -38.03 -22.58
C ARG A 191 16.15 -38.11 -21.28
N ASP A 192 17.42 -38.48 -21.37
CA ASP A 192 18.28 -38.71 -20.20
C ASP A 192 18.59 -37.41 -19.47
N ALA A 193 18.66 -36.28 -20.20
CA ALA A 193 18.82 -34.94 -19.64
C ALA A 193 17.45 -34.30 -19.23
N GLY A 194 16.32 -34.90 -19.58
CA GLY A 194 14.98 -34.35 -19.26
C GLY A 194 14.65 -33.05 -20.00
N VAL A 195 15.26 -32.81 -21.19
CA VAL A 195 15.09 -31.59 -21.97
C VAL A 195 14.17 -31.78 -23.18
N ARG A 196 13.55 -30.70 -23.66
CA ARG A 196 12.66 -30.72 -24.84
C ARG A 196 13.30 -30.23 -26.12
N SER A 197 14.53 -29.77 -26.04
CA SER A 197 15.35 -29.36 -27.20
C SER A 197 16.80 -29.69 -26.98
N ILE A 198 17.53 -29.90 -28.07
CA ILE A 198 18.98 -30.13 -28.07
C ILE A 198 19.63 -29.17 -29.05
N LEU A 199 20.79 -28.61 -28.67
CA LEU A 199 21.57 -27.74 -29.54
C LEU A 199 22.54 -28.54 -30.39
N VAL A 200 22.60 -28.22 -31.66
CA VAL A 200 23.59 -28.76 -32.57
C VAL A 200 24.74 -27.77 -32.67
N THR A 201 25.93 -28.17 -32.27
CA THR A 201 27.13 -27.31 -32.21
C THR A 201 28.28 -27.88 -33.06
N ASN A 202 29.25 -27.02 -33.37
CA ASN A 202 30.52 -27.47 -33.89
C ASN A 202 31.45 -27.90 -32.75
N ARG A 203 32.70 -28.33 -33.10
CA ARG A 203 33.72 -28.75 -32.11
C ARG A 203 34.13 -27.63 -31.13
N GLU A 204 33.92 -26.39 -31.51
CA GLU A 204 34.25 -25.19 -30.72
C GLU A 204 33.07 -24.69 -29.88
N GLN A 205 31.96 -25.46 -29.83
CA GLN A 205 30.70 -25.15 -29.11
C GLN A 205 29.90 -23.97 -29.70
N HIS A 206 30.16 -23.57 -30.96
CA HIS A 206 29.30 -22.58 -31.62
C HIS A 206 27.98 -23.22 -32.07
N PRO A 207 26.83 -22.60 -31.81
CA PRO A 207 25.51 -23.13 -32.18
C PRO A 207 25.33 -23.09 -33.71
N LEU A 208 25.03 -24.24 -34.30
CA LEU A 208 24.76 -24.41 -35.74
C LEU A 208 23.26 -24.62 -36.01
N GLY A 209 22.55 -25.20 -35.04
CA GLY A 209 21.14 -25.52 -35.16
C GLY A 209 20.50 -25.88 -33.81
N VAL A 210 19.18 -25.96 -33.82
CA VAL A 210 18.39 -26.45 -32.68
C VAL A 210 17.41 -27.49 -33.20
N PHE A 211 17.19 -28.55 -32.43
CA PHE A 211 16.21 -29.57 -32.70
C PHE A 211 15.25 -29.72 -31.47
N THR A 212 13.97 -29.69 -31.74
CA THR A 212 12.90 -29.68 -30.71
C THR A 212 11.94 -30.86 -30.90
N LEU A 213 11.04 -31.08 -29.91
CA LEU A 213 9.95 -32.06 -30.05
C LEU A 213 8.94 -31.68 -31.15
N ASN A 214 8.84 -30.41 -31.53
CA ASN A 214 8.04 -29.99 -32.67
C ASN A 214 8.72 -30.41 -33.98
N ASP A 215 10.04 -30.25 -34.12
CA ASP A 215 10.78 -30.72 -35.27
C ASP A 215 10.69 -32.24 -35.40
N LEU A 216 10.73 -32.99 -34.29
CA LEU A 216 10.48 -34.43 -34.26
C LEU A 216 9.15 -34.77 -34.87
N ARG A 217 8.06 -34.10 -34.43
CA ARG A 217 6.72 -34.33 -34.97
C ARG A 217 6.64 -33.99 -36.46
N ASP A 218 7.03 -32.78 -36.83
CA ASP A 218 6.72 -32.19 -38.13
C ASP A 218 7.71 -32.61 -39.24
N ARG A 219 8.97 -32.90 -38.88
CA ARG A 219 10.05 -33.20 -39.86
C ARG A 219 10.52 -34.66 -39.84
N VAL A 220 10.16 -35.42 -38.80
CA VAL A 220 10.59 -36.83 -38.69
C VAL A 220 9.35 -37.71 -38.73
N VAL A 221 8.43 -37.62 -37.74
CA VAL A 221 7.30 -38.54 -37.62
C VAL A 221 6.33 -38.39 -38.79
N LEU A 222 5.88 -37.17 -39.11
CA LEU A 222 4.91 -36.93 -40.19
C LEU A 222 5.50 -37.16 -41.60
N LEU A 223 6.82 -37.23 -41.74
CA LEU A 223 7.52 -37.50 -43.02
C LEU A 223 8.14 -38.89 -43.07
N ASP A 224 7.82 -39.80 -42.13
CA ASP A 224 8.34 -41.16 -42.02
C ASP A 224 9.88 -41.27 -42.18
N ARG A 225 10.63 -40.29 -41.62
CA ARG A 225 12.12 -40.31 -41.68
C ARG A 225 12.69 -41.31 -40.69
N SER A 226 13.76 -41.98 -41.08
CA SER A 226 14.49 -42.92 -40.23
C SER A 226 15.16 -42.22 -39.04
N LEU A 227 15.13 -42.84 -37.87
CA LEU A 227 15.84 -42.38 -36.67
C LEU A 227 17.38 -42.45 -36.81
N GLU A 228 17.89 -43.12 -37.84
CA GLU A 228 19.33 -43.16 -38.16
C GLU A 228 19.78 -41.94 -39.02
N THR A 229 18.82 -41.06 -39.38
CA THR A 229 19.13 -39.82 -40.11
C THR A 229 19.98 -38.87 -39.24
N PRO A 230 21.04 -38.23 -39.77
CA PRO A 230 21.78 -37.19 -39.06
C PRO A 230 20.89 -36.01 -38.69
N ILE A 231 21.06 -35.47 -37.47
CA ILE A 231 20.24 -34.38 -36.94
C ILE A 231 20.36 -33.11 -37.81
N ALA A 232 21.48 -32.92 -38.50
CA ALA A 232 21.72 -31.78 -39.39
C ALA A 232 20.68 -31.67 -40.52
N GLU A 233 20.03 -32.78 -40.93
CA GLU A 233 19.01 -32.75 -42.00
C GLU A 233 17.65 -32.28 -41.55
N VAL A 234 17.38 -32.28 -40.24
CA VAL A 234 16.05 -32.00 -39.67
C VAL A 234 16.05 -30.86 -38.64
N MET A 235 17.24 -30.43 -38.20
CA MET A 235 17.38 -29.29 -37.27
C MET A 235 16.88 -27.98 -37.90
N THR A 236 16.52 -27.03 -37.08
CA THR A 236 16.37 -25.63 -37.48
C THR A 236 17.75 -24.99 -37.45
N ALA A 237 18.30 -24.64 -38.64
CA ALA A 237 19.62 -24.05 -38.78
C ALA A 237 19.66 -22.58 -38.38
N ASN A 238 20.82 -22.06 -37.99
CA ASN A 238 21.08 -20.67 -37.61
C ASN A 238 20.10 -20.17 -36.53
N PRO A 239 20.11 -20.79 -35.35
CA PRO A 239 19.23 -20.39 -34.29
C PRO A 239 19.57 -18.98 -33.81
N ILE A 240 18.57 -18.24 -33.32
CA ILE A 240 18.80 -16.92 -32.74
C ILE A 240 19.54 -17.07 -31.41
N THR A 241 20.63 -16.31 -31.30
CA THR A 241 21.51 -16.28 -30.13
C THR A 241 21.55 -14.90 -29.53
N LEU A 242 21.66 -14.81 -28.20
CA LEU A 242 21.91 -13.59 -27.45
C LEU A 242 23.09 -13.81 -26.50
N GLU A 243 23.88 -12.76 -26.29
CA GLU A 243 24.98 -12.81 -25.35
C GLU A 243 24.53 -12.95 -23.90
N VAL A 244 25.37 -13.48 -23.05
CA VAL A 244 25.09 -13.77 -21.64
C VAL A 244 24.68 -12.52 -20.81
N ASP A 245 25.14 -11.33 -21.23
CA ASP A 245 24.84 -10.04 -20.64
C ASP A 245 23.61 -9.34 -21.25
N ALA A 246 23.06 -9.88 -22.35
CA ALA A 246 21.79 -9.39 -22.90
C ALA A 246 20.66 -9.53 -21.85
N SER A 247 19.69 -8.62 -21.89
CA SER A 247 18.60 -8.58 -20.92
C SER A 247 17.49 -9.60 -21.22
N ALA A 248 16.71 -9.94 -20.20
CA ALA A 248 15.48 -10.73 -20.38
C ALA A 248 14.50 -10.06 -21.34
N SER A 249 14.48 -8.72 -21.41
CA SER A 249 13.66 -7.93 -22.36
C SER A 249 14.10 -8.21 -23.81
N ASP A 250 15.42 -8.23 -24.07
CA ASP A 250 15.94 -8.51 -25.41
C ASP A 250 15.54 -9.91 -25.87
N ALA A 251 15.55 -10.90 -24.95
CA ALA A 251 15.09 -12.24 -25.24
C ALA A 251 13.59 -12.32 -25.54
N MET A 252 12.76 -11.59 -24.79
CA MET A 252 11.31 -11.51 -25.07
C MET A 252 11.02 -10.86 -26.41
N GLU A 253 11.71 -9.79 -26.74
CA GLU A 253 11.57 -9.11 -28.03
C GLU A 253 11.98 -10.04 -29.18
N ALA A 254 13.11 -10.71 -29.07
CA ALA A 254 13.58 -11.67 -30.06
C ALA A 254 12.59 -12.82 -30.27
N MET A 255 12.03 -13.38 -29.19
CA MET A 255 11.02 -14.44 -29.25
C MET A 255 9.73 -13.95 -29.91
N ALA A 256 9.26 -12.75 -29.55
CA ALA A 256 8.03 -12.16 -30.08
C ALA A 256 8.14 -11.86 -31.58
N ILE A 257 9.25 -11.27 -32.03
CA ILE A 257 9.51 -10.97 -33.44
C ILE A 257 9.68 -12.24 -34.24
N GLY A 258 10.42 -13.22 -33.70
CA GLY A 258 10.76 -14.47 -34.41
C GLY A 258 9.71 -15.56 -34.35
N GLY A 259 8.68 -15.43 -33.51
CA GLY A 259 7.62 -16.44 -33.33
C GLY A 259 8.10 -17.75 -32.71
N PHE A 260 9.16 -17.74 -31.90
CA PHE A 260 9.71 -18.92 -31.22
C PHE A 260 9.71 -18.71 -29.69
N ASN A 261 9.77 -19.81 -28.95
CA ASN A 261 9.60 -19.82 -27.48
C ASN A 261 10.89 -20.10 -26.69
N GLN A 262 12.05 -19.97 -27.35
CA GLN A 262 13.36 -20.16 -26.71
C GLN A 262 14.46 -19.39 -27.45
N VAL A 263 15.47 -18.92 -26.70
CA VAL A 263 16.67 -18.25 -27.22
C VAL A 263 17.92 -18.99 -26.72
N ILE A 264 18.91 -19.12 -27.56
CA ILE A 264 20.19 -19.70 -27.18
C ILE A 264 21.08 -18.62 -26.61
N VAL A 265 21.56 -18.82 -25.39
CA VAL A 265 22.48 -17.90 -24.74
C VAL A 265 23.92 -18.32 -25.07
N VAL A 266 24.69 -17.36 -25.52
CA VAL A 266 26.10 -17.56 -25.87
C VAL A 266 26.99 -16.66 -25.02
N GLU A 267 28.22 -17.13 -24.79
CA GLU A 267 29.31 -16.34 -24.21
C GLU A 267 30.50 -16.40 -25.17
N HIS A 268 30.83 -15.25 -25.72
CA HIS A 268 31.87 -15.15 -26.79
C HIS A 268 31.57 -16.10 -27.96
N GLY A 269 30.30 -16.20 -28.36
CA GLY A 269 29.85 -17.05 -29.47
C GLY A 269 29.67 -18.52 -29.14
N LYS A 270 30.03 -19.00 -27.93
CA LYS A 270 29.86 -20.39 -27.50
C LYS A 270 28.54 -20.56 -26.75
N ALA A 271 27.82 -21.62 -27.04
CA ALA A 271 26.55 -21.93 -26.38
C ALA A 271 26.75 -22.28 -24.89
N VAL A 272 26.20 -21.51 -23.99
CA VAL A 272 26.25 -21.75 -22.54
C VAL A 272 24.91 -22.22 -21.96
N GLY A 273 23.79 -21.93 -22.61
CA GLY A 273 22.48 -22.36 -22.16
C GLY A 273 21.34 -21.99 -23.10
N THR A 274 20.15 -22.32 -22.70
CA THR A 274 18.90 -21.93 -23.38
C THR A 274 17.94 -21.31 -22.38
N VAL A 275 17.37 -20.15 -22.73
CA VAL A 275 16.30 -19.49 -21.97
C VAL A 275 15.00 -19.69 -22.74
N PHE A 276 13.95 -20.13 -22.04
CA PHE A 276 12.62 -20.37 -22.59
C PHE A 276 11.69 -19.21 -22.24
N GLU A 277 10.67 -19.02 -23.05
CA GLU A 277 9.61 -18.05 -22.80
C GLU A 277 8.99 -18.20 -21.39
N ARG A 278 8.79 -19.43 -20.92
CA ARG A 278 8.31 -19.70 -19.56
C ARG A 278 9.24 -19.17 -18.46
N ASP A 279 10.57 -19.20 -18.68
CA ASP A 279 11.58 -18.73 -17.70
C ASP A 279 11.52 -17.20 -17.59
N LEU A 280 11.19 -16.51 -18.68
CA LEU A 280 10.94 -15.07 -18.73
C LEU A 280 9.59 -14.70 -18.10
N PHE A 281 8.56 -15.50 -18.33
CA PHE A 281 7.26 -15.31 -17.67
C PHE A 281 7.32 -15.56 -16.15
N GLU A 282 8.18 -16.46 -15.68
CA GLU A 282 8.42 -16.66 -14.26
C GLU A 282 9.09 -15.44 -13.60
N LEU A 283 9.88 -14.66 -14.34
CA LEU A 283 10.42 -13.38 -13.86
C LEU A 283 9.33 -12.32 -13.66
N GLN A 284 8.26 -12.36 -14.46
CA GLN A 284 7.15 -11.43 -14.35
C GLN A 284 6.10 -11.82 -13.31
N ARG A 285 6.12 -13.08 -12.84
CA ARG A 285 5.06 -13.61 -11.98
C ARG A 285 5.60 -14.56 -10.90
N VAL A 286 6.06 -14.01 -9.79
CA VAL A 286 5.72 -14.68 -8.53
C VAL A 286 4.22 -14.41 -8.34
N SER A 287 3.37 -15.26 -8.91
CA SER A 287 1.92 -15.04 -8.81
C SER A 287 1.48 -15.44 -7.40
N LEU A 288 0.51 -14.70 -6.84
CA LEU A 288 -0.18 -15.06 -5.59
C LEU A 288 -0.50 -16.56 -5.54
N ARG A 289 -0.98 -17.11 -6.66
CA ARG A 289 -1.33 -18.54 -6.79
C ARG A 289 -0.13 -19.47 -6.56
N GLN A 290 1.05 -19.12 -7.07
CA GLN A 290 2.27 -19.92 -6.89
C GLN A 290 2.74 -19.91 -5.45
N ILE A 291 2.70 -18.74 -4.78
CA ILE A 291 3.05 -18.64 -3.35
C ILE A 291 2.07 -19.49 -2.52
N PHE A 292 0.75 -19.36 -2.72
CA PHE A 292 -0.21 -20.20 -2.01
C PHE A 292 -0.02 -21.70 -2.29
N GLN A 293 0.37 -22.08 -3.50
CA GLN A 293 0.70 -23.46 -3.83
C GLN A 293 2.00 -23.91 -3.14
N ALA A 294 3.04 -23.07 -3.12
CA ALA A 294 4.29 -23.35 -2.42
C ALA A 294 4.08 -23.52 -0.90
N ILE A 295 3.26 -22.67 -0.28
CA ILE A 295 2.88 -22.81 1.13
C ILE A 295 2.23 -24.19 1.37
N ARG A 296 1.23 -24.56 0.57
CA ARG A 296 0.51 -25.84 0.74
C ARG A 296 1.39 -27.07 0.47
N SER A 297 2.38 -26.97 -0.39
CA SER A 297 3.29 -28.07 -0.71
C SER A 297 4.50 -28.18 0.21
N ALA A 298 4.78 -27.15 1.01
CA ALA A 298 5.90 -27.15 1.94
C ALA A 298 5.70 -28.20 3.05
N ARG A 299 6.69 -29.08 3.22
CA ARG A 299 6.66 -30.16 4.21
C ARG A 299 7.60 -29.93 5.41
N SER A 300 8.23 -28.77 5.48
CA SER A 300 9.14 -28.41 6.57
C SER A 300 9.20 -26.89 6.73
N ILE A 301 9.57 -26.45 7.95
CA ILE A 301 9.81 -25.02 8.24
C ILE A 301 10.93 -24.45 7.35
N ALA A 302 11.95 -25.24 7.03
CA ALA A 302 13.01 -24.83 6.12
C ALA A 302 12.48 -24.52 4.69
N ALA A 303 11.52 -25.31 4.20
CA ALA A 303 10.87 -25.03 2.91
C ALA A 303 10.02 -23.75 2.97
N LEU A 304 9.37 -23.45 4.09
CA LEU A 304 8.60 -22.22 4.29
C LEU A 304 9.49 -20.95 4.35
N SER A 305 10.79 -21.07 4.65
CA SER A 305 11.71 -19.92 4.66
C SER A 305 11.84 -19.28 3.28
N HIS A 306 12.01 -20.09 2.23
CA HIS A 306 12.03 -19.58 0.86
C HIS A 306 10.71 -18.92 0.46
N VAL A 307 9.59 -19.48 0.92
CA VAL A 307 8.26 -18.90 0.66
C VAL A 307 8.10 -17.56 1.37
N ALA A 308 8.63 -17.41 2.58
CA ALA A 308 8.62 -16.12 3.29
C ALA A 308 9.42 -15.05 2.54
N ASP A 309 10.55 -15.42 1.90
CA ASP A 309 11.31 -14.53 1.03
C ASP A 309 10.50 -14.15 -0.23
N ASP A 310 9.82 -15.11 -0.84
CA ASP A 310 8.95 -14.87 -2.00
C ASP A 310 7.80 -13.92 -1.67
N ILE A 311 7.19 -14.03 -0.49
CA ILE A 311 6.16 -13.09 -0.01
C ILE A 311 6.73 -11.67 0.09
N ARG A 312 7.91 -11.50 0.70
CA ARG A 312 8.58 -10.20 0.81
C ARG A 312 8.91 -9.60 -0.57
N ASN A 313 9.41 -10.42 -1.49
CA ASN A 313 9.73 -10.00 -2.85
C ASN A 313 8.47 -9.62 -3.63
N LEU A 314 7.38 -10.40 -3.53
CA LEU A 314 6.11 -10.05 -4.16
C LEU A 314 5.56 -8.73 -3.61
N ALA A 315 5.59 -8.53 -2.28
CA ALA A 315 5.11 -7.30 -1.66
C ALA A 315 5.88 -6.07 -2.15
N ARG A 316 7.22 -6.18 -2.28
CA ARG A 316 8.08 -5.13 -2.84
C ARG A 316 7.77 -4.85 -4.31
N ASN A 317 7.56 -5.89 -5.11
CA ASN A 317 7.21 -5.74 -6.52
C ASN A 317 5.86 -5.05 -6.69
N LEU A 318 4.84 -5.44 -5.91
CA LEU A 318 3.54 -4.79 -5.92
C LEU A 318 3.62 -3.31 -5.48
N LEU A 319 4.44 -3.01 -4.46
CA LEU A 319 4.70 -1.64 -4.03
C LEU A 319 5.36 -0.82 -5.15
N ALA A 320 6.37 -1.37 -5.81
CA ALA A 320 7.07 -0.74 -6.93
C ALA A 320 6.14 -0.51 -8.14
N GLN A 321 5.17 -1.40 -8.38
CA GLN A 321 4.14 -1.24 -9.41
C GLN A 321 3.03 -0.25 -9.04
N GLY A 322 3.12 0.38 -7.85
CA GLY A 322 2.14 1.37 -7.42
C GLY A 322 0.82 0.79 -6.91
N ALA A 323 0.82 -0.46 -6.45
CA ALA A 323 -0.37 -1.03 -5.80
C ALA A 323 -0.83 -0.16 -4.62
N GLY A 324 -2.14 0.08 -4.53
CA GLY A 324 -2.71 0.86 -3.42
C GLY A 324 -2.44 0.18 -2.07
N SER A 325 -2.17 0.99 -1.04
CA SER A 325 -1.76 0.49 0.29
C SER A 325 -2.79 -0.46 0.91
N GLU A 326 -4.10 -0.20 0.77
CA GLU A 326 -5.17 -1.09 1.26
C GLU A 326 -5.09 -2.49 0.61
N SER A 327 -4.93 -2.55 -0.71
CA SER A 327 -4.79 -3.82 -1.43
C SER A 327 -3.49 -4.53 -1.08
N LEU A 328 -2.39 -3.78 -0.97
CA LEU A 328 -1.07 -4.34 -0.67
C LEU A 328 -1.01 -4.92 0.75
N THR A 329 -1.44 -4.18 1.78
CA THR A 329 -1.44 -4.68 3.16
C THR A 329 -2.37 -5.87 3.33
N ARG A 330 -3.53 -5.88 2.66
CA ARG A 330 -4.46 -7.03 2.65
C ARG A 330 -3.81 -8.26 2.00
N THR A 331 -3.08 -8.07 0.90
CA THR A 331 -2.35 -9.16 0.22
C THR A 331 -1.24 -9.71 1.11
N ILE A 332 -0.44 -8.84 1.73
CA ILE A 332 0.61 -9.24 2.68
C ILE A 332 -0.02 -10.04 3.84
N ALA A 333 -1.09 -9.52 4.45
CA ALA A 333 -1.76 -10.20 5.56
C ALA A 333 -2.30 -11.57 5.16
N ALA A 334 -2.94 -11.70 3.99
CA ALA A 334 -3.46 -12.99 3.51
C ALA A 334 -2.36 -14.03 3.28
N LEU A 335 -1.21 -13.63 2.77
CA LEU A 335 -0.05 -14.51 2.56
C LEU A 335 0.62 -14.90 3.87
N ASN A 336 0.80 -13.94 4.78
CA ASN A 336 1.34 -14.20 6.12
C ASN A 336 0.41 -15.11 6.92
N ASP A 337 -0.91 -14.92 6.83
CA ASP A 337 -1.90 -15.80 7.43
C ASP A 337 -1.77 -17.25 6.94
N ALA A 338 -1.63 -17.43 5.63
CA ALA A 338 -1.48 -18.75 5.04
C ALA A 338 -0.17 -19.42 5.48
N LEU A 339 0.92 -18.65 5.52
CA LEU A 339 2.22 -19.13 6.02
C LEU A 339 2.13 -19.52 7.50
N THR A 340 1.54 -18.66 8.33
CA THR A 340 1.38 -18.92 9.78
C THR A 340 0.52 -20.15 10.01
N ARG A 341 -0.58 -20.35 9.26
CA ARG A 341 -1.39 -21.59 9.34
C ARG A 341 -0.58 -22.84 8.99
N ALA A 342 0.26 -22.78 7.97
CA ALA A 342 1.13 -23.91 7.61
C ALA A 342 2.15 -24.23 8.71
N VAL A 343 2.68 -23.20 9.41
CA VAL A 343 3.55 -23.39 10.58
C VAL A 343 2.78 -24.02 11.74
N LEU A 344 1.59 -23.48 12.04
CA LEU A 344 0.71 -23.99 13.10
C LEU A 344 0.38 -25.47 12.87
N GLU A 345 -0.05 -25.85 11.67
CA GLU A 345 -0.40 -27.23 11.30
C GLU A 345 0.78 -28.18 11.46
N GLN A 346 1.99 -27.80 10.96
CA GLN A 346 3.16 -28.67 11.04
C GLN A 346 3.64 -28.87 12.49
N ILE A 347 3.55 -27.84 13.32
CA ILE A 347 4.00 -27.92 14.72
C ILE A 347 2.93 -28.57 15.60
N ALA A 348 1.64 -28.37 15.34
CA ALA A 348 0.56 -29.02 16.07
C ALA A 348 0.64 -30.55 15.98
N GLN A 349 0.93 -31.09 14.78
CA GLN A 349 1.16 -32.52 14.58
C GLN A 349 2.30 -33.10 15.44
N GLN A 350 3.34 -32.28 15.70
CA GLN A 350 4.49 -32.71 16.52
C GLN A 350 4.20 -32.65 18.02
N HIS A 351 3.31 -31.77 18.44
CA HIS A 351 3.00 -31.54 19.85
C HIS A 351 1.79 -32.33 20.37
N GLY A 352 1.08 -33.05 19.49
CA GLY A 352 -0.04 -33.91 19.87
C GLY A 352 -1.14 -33.16 20.61
N ILE A 353 -1.59 -32.01 20.06
CA ILE A 353 -2.64 -31.15 20.64
C ILE A 353 -3.98 -31.27 19.92
N ASP A 354 -4.16 -32.29 19.10
CA ASP A 354 -5.38 -32.51 18.28
C ASP A 354 -6.62 -32.77 19.14
N ASP A 355 -6.46 -33.24 20.37
CA ASP A 355 -7.52 -33.46 21.34
C ASP A 355 -7.96 -32.17 22.06
N LEU A 356 -7.23 -31.07 21.89
CA LEU A 356 -7.50 -29.80 22.56
C LEU A 356 -8.37 -28.88 21.70
N CYS A 357 -9.24 -28.15 22.36
CA CYS A 357 -10.09 -27.14 21.73
C CYS A 357 -9.47 -25.75 21.96
N TRP A 358 -8.80 -25.24 20.96
CA TRP A 358 -8.08 -23.97 21.02
C TRP A 358 -8.25 -23.15 19.73
N CYS A 359 -7.95 -21.85 19.81
CA CYS A 359 -7.89 -20.97 18.66
C CYS A 359 -6.69 -20.01 18.80
N TRP A 360 -5.89 -19.92 17.74
CA TRP A 360 -4.83 -18.92 17.62
C TRP A 360 -5.43 -17.57 17.23
N LEU A 361 -5.10 -16.54 17.99
CA LEU A 361 -5.55 -15.18 17.77
C LEU A 361 -4.43 -14.34 17.16
N ALA A 362 -4.71 -13.72 16.04
CA ALA A 362 -3.90 -12.65 15.48
C ALA A 362 -4.31 -11.33 16.13
N LEU A 363 -3.34 -10.53 16.59
CA LEU A 363 -3.55 -9.28 17.32
C LEU A 363 -3.01 -8.07 16.57
N GLY A 364 -3.26 -6.88 17.05
CA GLY A 364 -2.66 -5.64 16.57
C GLY A 364 -2.84 -5.44 15.05
N SER A 365 -1.76 -5.16 14.34
CA SER A 365 -1.79 -4.98 12.88
C SER A 365 -2.16 -6.26 12.12
N GLU A 366 -1.79 -7.41 12.65
CA GLU A 366 -2.16 -8.72 12.11
C GLU A 366 -3.66 -8.97 12.28
N GLY A 367 -4.20 -8.67 13.48
CA GLY A 367 -5.64 -8.74 13.76
C GLY A 367 -6.49 -7.82 12.86
N ARG A 368 -5.94 -6.68 12.45
CA ARG A 368 -6.58 -5.74 11.52
C ARG A 368 -6.37 -6.06 10.04
N SER A 369 -5.55 -7.07 9.70
CA SER A 369 -5.10 -7.37 8.33
C SER A 369 -4.40 -6.19 7.66
N GLU A 370 -3.60 -5.45 8.43
CA GLU A 370 -2.89 -4.23 8.04
C GLU A 370 -1.37 -4.38 8.19
N GLN A 371 -0.85 -5.61 8.13
CA GLN A 371 0.58 -5.88 8.18
C GLN A 371 1.33 -5.18 7.04
N THR A 372 2.53 -4.69 7.35
CA THR A 372 3.43 -4.03 6.40
C THR A 372 4.65 -4.92 6.09
N LEU A 373 5.65 -4.40 5.38
CA LEU A 373 6.88 -5.14 5.05
C LEU A 373 7.72 -5.49 6.29
N ALA A 374 7.64 -4.68 7.34
CA ALA A 374 8.27 -4.91 8.63
C ALA A 374 7.17 -5.09 9.68
N THR A 375 6.94 -6.31 10.11
CA THR A 375 5.95 -6.69 11.11
C THR A 375 6.57 -7.66 12.11
N ASP A 376 6.32 -7.45 13.37
CA ASP A 376 6.63 -8.36 14.47
C ASP A 376 5.44 -9.29 14.76
N GLN A 377 5.62 -10.23 15.66
CA GLN A 377 4.60 -11.18 16.04
C GLN A 377 3.75 -10.59 17.16
N ASP A 378 2.44 -10.44 16.93
CA ASP A 378 1.44 -10.13 17.95
C ASP A 378 0.36 -11.22 17.93
N ASN A 379 0.38 -12.14 18.89
CA ASN A 379 -0.53 -13.29 18.90
C ASN A 379 -0.88 -13.77 20.30
N ALA A 380 -1.97 -14.53 20.40
CA ALA A 380 -2.43 -15.13 21.66
C ALA A 380 -3.15 -16.46 21.37
N ILE A 381 -3.49 -17.19 22.41
CA ILE A 381 -4.35 -18.37 22.33
C ILE A 381 -5.56 -18.18 23.24
N VAL A 382 -6.75 -18.54 22.71
CA VAL A 382 -7.93 -18.82 23.52
C VAL A 382 -8.23 -20.32 23.44
N PHE A 383 -8.51 -20.95 24.57
CA PHE A 383 -8.84 -22.37 24.63
C PHE A 383 -10.07 -22.65 25.49
N GLU A 384 -10.68 -23.82 25.27
CA GLU A 384 -11.76 -24.33 26.10
C GLU A 384 -11.19 -25.07 27.30
N GLY A 385 -11.54 -24.63 28.50
CA GLY A 385 -11.09 -25.24 29.75
C GLY A 385 -11.84 -24.69 30.95
N ASP A 386 -11.89 -25.47 32.01
CA ASP A 386 -12.47 -25.10 33.30
C ASP A 386 -11.37 -24.97 34.38
N ALA A 387 -11.76 -24.62 35.58
CA ALA A 387 -10.82 -24.41 36.69
C ALA A 387 -10.00 -25.68 37.06
N ALA A 388 -10.48 -26.87 36.71
CA ALA A 388 -9.81 -28.13 37.05
C ALA A 388 -8.76 -28.55 36.03
N ASN A 389 -8.95 -28.17 34.74
CA ASN A 389 -8.10 -28.67 33.65
C ASN A 389 -7.30 -27.58 32.92
N SER A 390 -7.64 -26.29 33.09
CA SER A 390 -7.02 -25.16 32.34
C SER A 390 -5.51 -25.14 32.44
N GLU A 391 -4.92 -25.42 33.61
CA GLU A 391 -3.46 -25.37 33.80
C GLU A 391 -2.74 -26.48 32.99
N GLY A 392 -3.30 -27.69 32.99
CA GLY A 392 -2.76 -28.81 32.20
C GLY A 392 -2.86 -28.55 30.69
N ILE A 393 -3.97 -27.97 30.23
CA ILE A 393 -4.17 -27.58 28.81
C ILE A 393 -3.18 -26.46 28.43
N ARG A 394 -3.07 -25.43 29.28
CA ARG A 394 -2.14 -24.31 29.09
C ARG A 394 -0.69 -24.78 28.96
N ALA A 395 -0.24 -25.67 29.81
CA ALA A 395 1.13 -26.18 29.79
C ALA A 395 1.45 -26.87 28.44
N ARG A 396 0.51 -27.64 27.87
CA ARG A 396 0.68 -28.26 26.55
C ARG A 396 0.68 -27.20 25.43
N LEU A 397 -0.24 -26.24 25.47
CA LEU A 397 -0.34 -25.18 24.49
C LEU A 397 0.86 -24.21 24.54
N LEU A 398 1.45 -23.96 25.69
CA LEU A 398 2.66 -23.11 25.80
C LEU A 398 3.87 -23.73 25.11
N GLY A 399 4.06 -25.07 25.23
CA GLY A 399 5.11 -25.77 24.49
C GLY A 399 4.93 -25.66 22.97
N PHE A 400 3.72 -25.87 22.50
CA PHE A 400 3.35 -25.65 21.10
C PHE A 400 3.56 -24.20 20.67
N ALA A 401 3.05 -23.23 21.41
CA ALA A 401 3.15 -21.80 21.08
C ALA A 401 4.60 -21.31 21.02
N ALA A 402 5.46 -21.79 21.95
CA ALA A 402 6.87 -21.47 21.94
C ALA A 402 7.56 -21.96 20.66
N ALA A 403 7.26 -23.19 20.23
CA ALA A 403 7.80 -23.74 18.99
C ALA A 403 7.31 -22.96 17.76
N VAL A 404 6.04 -22.55 17.73
CA VAL A 404 5.46 -21.74 16.64
C VAL A 404 6.13 -20.36 16.59
N ASN A 405 6.24 -19.63 17.72
CA ASN A 405 6.86 -18.32 17.74
C ASN A 405 8.33 -18.37 17.30
N GLN A 406 9.09 -19.41 17.69
CA GLN A 406 10.47 -19.60 17.25
C GLN A 406 10.55 -19.92 15.75
N ALA A 407 9.65 -20.76 15.24
CA ALA A 407 9.59 -21.06 13.81
C ALA A 407 9.28 -19.80 13.00
N LEU A 408 8.30 -18.99 13.40
CA LEU A 408 8.00 -17.71 12.75
C LEU A 408 9.17 -16.74 12.82
N ALA A 409 9.90 -16.69 13.93
CA ALA A 409 11.11 -15.89 14.06
C ALA A 409 12.20 -16.31 13.04
N ALA A 410 12.38 -17.63 12.86
CA ALA A 410 13.30 -18.18 11.85
C ALA A 410 12.86 -17.87 10.41
N LEU A 411 11.58 -17.65 10.16
CA LEU A 411 11.02 -17.22 8.87
C LEU A 411 11.13 -15.70 8.64
N GLY A 412 11.69 -14.95 9.59
CA GLY A 412 11.90 -13.50 9.47
C GLY A 412 10.77 -12.64 10.04
N TYR A 413 9.93 -13.19 10.91
CA TYR A 413 8.95 -12.45 11.71
C TYR A 413 9.48 -12.33 13.15
N PRO A 414 10.12 -11.21 13.52
CA PRO A 414 10.79 -11.10 14.81
C PRO A 414 9.81 -11.23 15.98
N LEU A 415 10.32 -11.74 17.09
CA LEU A 415 9.56 -11.83 18.33
C LEU A 415 9.16 -10.44 18.83
N CYS A 416 7.94 -10.30 19.35
CA CYS A 416 7.46 -9.06 19.94
C CYS A 416 8.28 -8.66 21.16
N LYS A 417 8.86 -7.46 21.15
CA LYS A 417 9.66 -6.92 22.29
C LYS A 417 8.82 -6.74 23.55
N GLY A 418 7.51 -6.50 23.40
CA GLY A 418 6.55 -6.38 24.49
C GLY A 418 6.07 -7.72 25.05
N GLY A 419 6.52 -8.84 24.50
CA GLY A 419 6.11 -10.18 24.94
C GLY A 419 4.63 -10.50 24.68
N ILE A 420 4.01 -9.84 23.70
CA ILE A 420 2.61 -10.06 23.29
C ILE A 420 2.58 -11.27 22.34
N MET A 421 2.79 -12.44 22.87
CA MET A 421 2.87 -13.69 22.11
C MET A 421 2.20 -14.84 22.84
N ALA A 422 1.65 -15.77 22.09
CA ALA A 422 0.96 -16.96 22.60
C ALA A 422 1.83 -17.85 23.51
N SER A 423 3.15 -17.78 23.35
CA SER A 423 4.12 -18.45 24.23
C SER A 423 4.26 -17.82 25.61
N ASN A 424 3.69 -16.62 25.83
CA ASN A 424 3.61 -16.01 27.15
C ASN A 424 2.38 -16.55 27.90
N PRO A 425 2.56 -17.11 29.12
CA PRO A 425 1.43 -17.64 29.91
C PRO A 425 0.29 -16.63 30.12
N SER A 426 0.61 -15.33 30.16
CA SER A 426 -0.38 -14.28 30.30
C SER A 426 -1.33 -14.15 29.10
N TRP A 427 -0.99 -14.71 27.94
CA TRP A 427 -1.73 -14.58 26.69
C TRP A 427 -2.16 -15.94 26.12
N CYS A 428 -1.99 -17.01 26.87
CA CYS A 428 -2.51 -18.35 26.60
C CYS A 428 -3.56 -18.70 27.66
N LEU A 429 -4.81 -18.29 27.44
CA LEU A 429 -5.86 -18.29 28.44
C LEU A 429 -7.12 -19.04 27.95
N SER A 430 -7.87 -19.60 28.90
CA SER A 430 -9.20 -20.14 28.60
C SER A 430 -10.17 -19.00 28.23
N ALA A 431 -11.27 -19.34 27.58
CA ALA A 431 -12.29 -18.35 27.21
C ALA A 431 -12.88 -17.62 28.43
N MET A 432 -12.94 -18.30 29.58
CA MET A 432 -13.38 -17.71 30.84
C MET A 432 -12.36 -16.71 31.37
N GLU A 433 -11.08 -17.08 31.43
CA GLU A 433 -10.00 -16.20 31.88
C GLU A 433 -9.82 -14.97 30.99
N TRP A 434 -10.03 -15.10 29.67
CA TRP A 434 -10.06 -13.95 28.76
C TRP A 434 -11.20 -12.99 29.09
N ARG A 435 -12.40 -13.50 29.38
CA ARG A 435 -13.54 -12.66 29.77
C ARG A 435 -13.28 -11.96 31.11
N GLU A 436 -12.69 -12.65 32.07
CA GLU A 436 -12.29 -12.05 33.36
C GLU A 436 -11.25 -10.95 33.16
N ARG A 437 -10.21 -11.21 32.34
CA ARG A 437 -9.16 -10.26 32.00
C ARG A 437 -9.73 -9.00 31.32
N PHE A 438 -10.56 -9.16 30.32
CA PHE A 438 -11.21 -8.05 29.64
C PHE A 438 -12.19 -7.30 30.55
N THR A 439 -12.90 -8.01 31.41
CA THR A 439 -13.76 -7.38 32.43
C THR A 439 -12.94 -6.50 33.37
N ALA A 440 -11.81 -6.96 33.84
CA ALA A 440 -10.92 -6.18 34.71
C ALA A 440 -10.40 -4.91 34.00
N TRP A 441 -9.96 -5.01 32.73
CA TRP A 441 -9.52 -3.84 31.97
C TRP A 441 -10.64 -2.82 31.72
N ILE A 442 -11.88 -3.30 31.50
CA ILE A 442 -13.04 -2.44 31.26
C ILE A 442 -13.53 -1.78 32.56
N ALA A 443 -13.47 -2.50 33.68
CA ALA A 443 -13.94 -2.01 34.99
C ALA A 443 -12.94 -1.04 35.63
N GLU A 444 -11.64 -1.32 35.50
CA GLU A 444 -10.55 -0.52 36.05
C GLU A 444 -9.57 -0.12 34.94
N PRO A 445 -9.90 0.87 34.11
CA PRO A 445 -9.12 1.26 32.95
C PRO A 445 -7.88 2.08 33.33
N THR A 446 -6.90 1.44 33.93
CA THR A 446 -5.57 2.00 34.19
C THR A 446 -4.82 2.26 32.86
N PRO A 447 -3.75 3.09 32.85
CA PRO A 447 -2.94 3.29 31.64
C PRO A 447 -2.44 1.98 31.02
N GLU A 448 -2.06 1.00 31.84
CA GLU A 448 -1.65 -0.33 31.39
C GLU A 448 -2.82 -1.12 30.78
N ALA A 449 -4.00 -1.09 31.40
CA ALA A 449 -5.20 -1.72 30.87
C ALA A 449 -5.60 -1.12 29.51
N LEU A 450 -5.52 0.22 29.36
CA LEU A 450 -5.79 0.90 28.10
C LEU A 450 -4.75 0.55 27.02
N LEU A 451 -3.47 0.43 27.39
CA LEU A 451 -2.42 -0.03 26.47
C LEU A 451 -2.72 -1.45 25.95
N HIS A 452 -3.07 -2.38 26.84
CA HIS A 452 -3.45 -3.74 26.48
C HIS A 452 -4.72 -3.75 25.62
N ALA A 453 -5.74 -2.98 25.99
CA ALA A 453 -6.97 -2.87 25.19
C ALA A 453 -6.69 -2.41 23.75
N ASN A 454 -5.72 -1.51 23.54
CA ASN A 454 -5.30 -1.05 22.20
C ASN A 454 -4.67 -2.17 21.34
N ILE A 455 -4.14 -3.22 21.96
CA ILE A 455 -3.52 -4.35 21.26
C ILE A 455 -4.54 -5.50 21.12
N PHE A 456 -5.15 -5.89 22.23
CA PHE A 456 -5.96 -7.11 22.30
C PHE A 456 -7.39 -6.94 21.79
N PHE A 457 -7.94 -5.75 21.71
CA PHE A 457 -9.31 -5.55 21.19
C PHE A 457 -9.38 -5.50 19.65
N ASP A 458 -8.25 -5.70 18.99
CA ASP A 458 -8.16 -5.87 17.54
C ASP A 458 -7.89 -7.33 17.15
N PHE A 459 -8.36 -8.31 17.94
CA PHE A 459 -8.10 -9.71 17.64
C PHE A 459 -9.05 -10.31 16.60
N ARG A 460 -8.55 -11.29 15.88
CA ARG A 460 -9.32 -12.19 15.02
C ARG A 460 -8.80 -13.62 15.06
N PRO A 461 -9.68 -14.63 14.78
CA PRO A 461 -9.23 -16.01 14.68
C PRO A 461 -8.35 -16.21 13.44
N LEU A 462 -7.19 -16.85 13.63
CA LEU A 462 -6.31 -17.23 12.55
C LEU A 462 -6.44 -18.72 12.25
N ASP A 463 -6.33 -19.59 13.25
CA ASP A 463 -6.42 -21.04 13.11
C ASP A 463 -7.03 -21.70 14.36
N GLY A 464 -7.48 -22.95 14.23
CA GLY A 464 -8.16 -23.70 15.30
C GLY A 464 -9.67 -23.48 15.31
N LYS A 465 -10.31 -23.64 16.48
CA LYS A 465 -11.77 -23.52 16.66
C LYS A 465 -12.21 -22.03 16.66
N ARG A 466 -12.55 -21.52 15.52
CA ARG A 466 -12.93 -20.11 15.30
C ARG A 466 -14.02 -19.61 16.24
N ALA A 467 -15.01 -20.45 16.56
CA ALA A 467 -16.13 -20.09 17.43
C ALA A 467 -15.67 -19.53 18.79
N LEU A 468 -14.54 -20.02 19.37
CA LEU A 468 -14.01 -19.51 20.62
C LEU A 468 -13.65 -18.01 20.55
N ALA A 469 -13.05 -17.61 19.44
CA ALA A 469 -12.68 -16.22 19.22
C ALA A 469 -13.89 -15.36 18.82
N GLU A 470 -14.79 -15.88 18.01
CA GLU A 470 -16.00 -15.19 17.56
C GLU A 470 -16.93 -14.90 18.75
N ASP A 471 -17.15 -15.89 19.62
CA ASP A 471 -17.93 -15.71 20.86
C ASP A 471 -17.29 -14.71 21.84
N LEU A 472 -15.95 -14.76 21.96
CA LEU A 472 -15.21 -13.80 22.78
C LEU A 472 -15.30 -12.39 22.22
N SER A 473 -15.22 -12.23 20.89
CA SER A 473 -15.34 -10.94 20.22
C SER A 473 -16.76 -10.33 20.37
N ALA A 474 -17.79 -11.14 20.15
CA ALA A 474 -19.17 -10.70 20.33
C ALA A 474 -19.45 -10.27 21.78
N TRP A 475 -18.97 -11.06 22.74
CA TRP A 475 -19.08 -10.73 24.15
C TRP A 475 -18.35 -9.42 24.51
N LEU A 476 -17.10 -9.25 24.04
CA LEU A 476 -16.32 -8.04 24.27
C LEU A 476 -17.04 -6.79 23.72
N LEU A 477 -17.53 -6.88 22.50
CA LEU A 477 -18.20 -5.77 21.82
C LEU A 477 -19.46 -5.33 22.57
N ALA A 478 -20.28 -6.28 23.05
CA ALA A 478 -21.43 -5.97 23.87
C ALA A 478 -21.04 -5.27 25.17
N ARG A 479 -20.00 -5.76 25.85
CA ARG A 479 -19.53 -5.19 27.13
C ARG A 479 -18.94 -3.79 26.99
N THR A 480 -18.18 -3.52 25.92
CA THR A 480 -17.59 -2.20 25.69
C THR A 480 -18.64 -1.18 25.30
N ALA A 481 -19.62 -1.54 24.44
CA ALA A 481 -20.69 -0.65 24.03
C ALA A 481 -21.57 -0.16 25.21
N GLU A 482 -21.72 -0.99 26.26
CA GLU A 482 -22.48 -0.64 27.48
C GLU A 482 -21.67 0.27 28.43
N ASN A 483 -20.32 0.26 28.37
CA ASN A 483 -19.48 1.00 29.33
C ASN A 483 -18.98 2.34 28.74
N ARG A 484 -19.81 3.37 28.88
CA ARG A 484 -19.48 4.73 28.42
C ARG A 484 -18.23 5.32 29.05
N LEU A 485 -17.94 5.00 30.32
CA LEU A 485 -16.75 5.52 30.99
C LEU A 485 -15.48 4.93 30.36
N PHE A 486 -15.45 3.62 30.15
CA PHE A 486 -14.35 2.96 29.49
C PHE A 486 -14.09 3.54 28.09
N ILE A 487 -15.14 3.71 27.27
CA ILE A 487 -15.00 4.29 25.94
C ILE A 487 -14.45 5.73 26.01
N ARG A 488 -14.91 6.56 26.96
CA ARG A 488 -14.38 7.92 27.13
C ARG A 488 -12.89 7.93 27.50
N LEU A 489 -12.43 6.99 28.32
CA LEU A 489 -11.02 6.86 28.70
C LEU A 489 -10.18 6.33 27.53
N MET A 490 -10.69 5.37 26.74
CA MET A 490 -10.07 4.95 25.48
C MET A 490 -9.91 6.13 24.51
N VAL A 491 -10.96 6.96 24.37
CA VAL A 491 -10.91 8.17 23.56
C VAL A 491 -9.89 9.17 24.10
N SER A 492 -9.86 9.41 25.42
CA SER A 492 -8.85 10.29 26.02
C SER A 492 -7.42 9.82 25.72
N ASN A 493 -7.17 8.52 25.87
CA ASN A 493 -5.87 7.94 25.53
C ASN A 493 -5.54 8.06 24.03
N ALA A 494 -6.51 7.87 23.13
CA ALA A 494 -6.34 8.07 21.69
C ALA A 494 -6.02 9.54 21.30
N LEU A 495 -6.39 10.48 22.17
CA LEU A 495 -6.15 11.91 21.97
C LEU A 495 -4.82 12.42 22.56
N GLU A 496 -4.06 11.59 23.28
CA GLU A 496 -2.75 11.97 23.81
C GLU A 496 -1.69 12.17 22.70
N THR A 497 -1.90 11.53 21.55
CA THR A 497 -0.98 11.66 20.41
C THR A 497 -1.51 12.70 19.43
N ASP A 498 -0.85 13.84 19.33
CA ASP A 498 -1.20 14.87 18.36
C ASP A 498 -0.59 14.61 16.99
N ALA A 499 -1.34 15.00 15.95
CA ALA A 499 -0.81 15.03 14.59
C ALA A 499 0.32 16.07 14.48
N PRO A 500 1.48 15.74 13.85
CA PRO A 500 2.70 16.55 13.89
C PRO A 500 2.65 17.77 12.97
N LEU A 501 1.75 18.71 13.28
CA LEU A 501 1.58 20.00 12.59
C LEU A 501 1.71 21.15 13.59
N GLY A 502 2.71 22.01 13.40
CA GLY A 502 2.88 23.22 14.18
C GLY A 502 1.87 24.32 13.82
N LEU A 503 1.88 25.39 14.62
CA LEU A 503 0.98 26.54 14.49
C LEU A 503 1.10 27.28 13.14
N ILE A 504 2.29 27.32 12.53
CA ILE A 504 2.59 28.05 11.28
C ILE A 504 2.74 27.06 10.11
N ARG A 505 1.96 25.97 10.07
CA ARG A 505 1.94 24.98 8.96
C ARG A 505 3.27 24.28 8.69
N ALA A 506 4.23 24.34 9.58
CA ALA A 506 5.44 23.53 9.56
C ALA A 506 5.16 22.15 10.14
N PHE A 507 5.93 21.16 9.76
CA PHE A 507 5.91 19.87 10.44
C PHE A 507 6.60 19.97 11.80
N GLU A 508 6.05 19.34 12.81
CA GLU A 508 6.73 19.09 14.08
C GLU A 508 7.55 17.82 13.94
N LEU A 509 8.87 17.98 13.98
CA LEU A 509 9.81 16.86 13.78
C LEU A 509 10.27 16.34 15.14
N ASP A 510 10.40 15.02 15.22
CA ASP A 510 11.03 14.33 16.34
C ASP A 510 12.52 14.15 16.04
N THR A 511 13.34 14.16 17.08
CA THR A 511 14.75 13.76 16.95
C THR A 511 14.84 12.24 16.92
N ALA A 512 15.33 11.67 15.82
CA ALA A 512 15.57 10.23 15.71
C ALA A 512 16.81 9.83 16.56
N PRO A 513 17.00 8.53 16.84
CA PRO A 513 18.14 8.04 17.61
C PRO A 513 19.51 8.40 17.04
N ASP A 514 19.59 8.62 15.73
CA ASP A 514 20.79 9.08 15.00
C ASP A 514 20.97 10.60 15.01
N GLY A 515 20.08 11.34 15.67
CA GLY A 515 20.08 12.80 15.74
C GLY A 515 19.40 13.49 14.56
N SER A 516 18.88 12.75 13.56
CA SER A 516 18.16 13.33 12.42
C SER A 516 16.76 13.79 12.82
N ALA A 517 16.28 14.85 12.16
CA ALA A 517 14.92 15.35 12.33
C ALA A 517 13.96 14.59 11.40
N SER A 518 12.96 13.90 11.97
CA SER A 518 12.05 13.04 11.20
C SER A 518 10.70 12.90 11.90
N ILE A 519 9.72 12.32 11.19
CA ILE A 519 8.40 11.98 11.73
C ILE A 519 8.26 10.46 11.78
N ASP A 520 7.88 9.91 12.93
CA ASP A 520 7.47 8.52 13.04
C ASP A 520 6.02 8.37 12.56
N LEU A 521 5.85 7.84 11.35
CA LEU A 521 4.53 7.66 10.73
C LEU A 521 3.69 6.56 11.41
N LYS A 522 4.32 5.60 12.11
CA LYS A 522 3.59 4.59 12.89
C LYS A 522 2.94 5.25 14.10
N VAL A 523 3.70 6.01 14.87
CA VAL A 523 3.25 6.61 16.13
C VAL A 523 2.46 7.89 15.91
N ARG A 524 3.00 8.85 15.17
CA ARG A 524 2.40 10.19 14.97
C ARG A 524 1.55 10.31 13.70
N GLY A 525 1.39 9.22 12.94
CA GLY A 525 0.60 9.18 11.71
C GLY A 525 -0.54 8.18 11.80
N THR A 526 -0.28 6.92 11.41
CA THR A 526 -1.32 5.89 11.27
C THR A 526 -2.02 5.53 12.59
N ARG A 527 -1.30 5.56 13.73
CA ARG A 527 -1.86 5.23 15.05
C ARG A 527 -3.06 6.11 15.40
N ILE A 528 -3.05 7.40 15.06
CA ILE A 528 -4.17 8.33 15.31
C ILE A 528 -5.47 7.81 14.65
N PHE A 529 -5.37 7.32 13.42
CA PHE A 529 -6.52 6.76 12.70
C PHE A 529 -6.95 5.41 13.26
N VAL A 530 -5.99 4.55 13.62
CA VAL A 530 -6.24 3.22 14.20
C VAL A 530 -6.97 3.35 15.53
N ASP A 531 -6.48 4.20 16.44
CA ASP A 531 -7.04 4.38 17.77
C ASP A 531 -8.44 5.05 17.71
N ALA A 532 -8.61 6.03 16.81
CA ALA A 532 -9.92 6.63 16.57
C ALA A 532 -10.92 5.62 15.98
N ALA A 533 -10.53 4.84 14.97
CA ALA A 533 -11.36 3.82 14.35
C ALA A 533 -11.79 2.74 15.36
N ARG A 534 -10.85 2.29 16.22
CA ARG A 534 -11.14 1.34 17.32
C ARG A 534 -12.13 1.92 18.31
N SER A 535 -11.92 3.15 18.77
CA SER A 535 -12.80 3.82 19.71
C SER A 535 -14.22 3.99 19.16
N PHE A 536 -14.35 4.35 17.88
CA PHE A 536 -15.64 4.38 17.20
C PHE A 536 -16.28 2.99 17.13
N ALA A 537 -15.51 1.97 16.72
CA ALA A 537 -16.04 0.61 16.57
C ALA A 537 -16.57 0.08 17.91
N LEU A 538 -15.78 0.18 18.98
CA LEU A 538 -16.16 -0.28 20.31
C LEU A 538 -17.37 0.50 20.86
N GLY A 539 -17.39 1.82 20.69
CA GLY A 539 -18.46 2.68 21.20
C GLY A 539 -19.77 2.60 20.41
N LEU A 540 -19.71 2.20 19.15
CA LEU A 540 -20.87 2.05 18.25
C LEU A 540 -21.29 0.59 18.03
N GLY A 541 -20.58 -0.37 18.61
CA GLY A 541 -20.88 -1.80 18.47
C GLY A 541 -20.56 -2.37 17.08
N LEU A 542 -19.51 -1.88 16.40
CA LEU A 542 -19.11 -2.35 15.06
C LEU A 542 -18.13 -3.52 15.18
N GLY A 543 -18.46 -4.64 14.54
CA GLY A 543 -17.69 -5.90 14.64
C GLY A 543 -16.44 -5.98 13.76
N GLU A 544 -16.20 -5.03 12.87
CA GLU A 544 -15.03 -4.99 12.01
C GLU A 544 -13.74 -4.77 12.82
N THR A 545 -12.63 -5.37 12.37
CA THR A 545 -11.30 -5.14 12.95
C THR A 545 -10.47 -4.15 12.13
N SER A 546 -10.58 -4.17 10.80
CA SER A 546 -9.83 -3.29 9.90
C SER A 546 -10.13 -1.81 10.15
N THR A 547 -9.08 -0.98 10.21
CA THR A 547 -9.20 0.48 10.40
C THR A 547 -10.11 1.12 9.35
N LEU A 548 -9.93 0.76 8.08
CA LEU A 548 -10.72 1.33 6.99
C LEU A 548 -12.18 0.91 7.04
N ALA A 549 -12.46 -0.36 7.36
CA ALA A 549 -13.83 -0.85 7.52
C ALA A 549 -14.54 -0.15 8.70
N ARG A 550 -13.84 -0.01 9.84
CA ARG A 550 -14.33 0.72 11.01
C ARG A 550 -14.63 2.19 10.72
N LEU A 551 -13.75 2.89 9.99
CA LEU A 551 -13.98 4.29 9.60
C LEU A 551 -15.19 4.44 8.66
N ARG A 552 -15.35 3.53 7.70
CA ARG A 552 -16.52 3.50 6.82
C ARG A 552 -17.80 3.17 7.58
N GLY A 553 -17.78 2.16 8.45
CA GLY A 553 -18.92 1.77 9.29
C GLY A 553 -19.34 2.87 10.27
N ALA A 554 -18.39 3.52 10.96
CA ALA A 554 -18.63 4.66 11.81
C ALA A 554 -19.24 5.84 11.04
N GLY A 555 -18.73 6.10 9.82
CA GLY A 555 -19.27 7.11 8.93
C GLY A 555 -20.73 6.89 8.58
N GLN A 556 -21.11 5.65 8.30
CA GLN A 556 -22.51 5.26 8.02
C GLN A 556 -23.39 5.41 9.27
N THR A 557 -22.97 4.87 10.40
CA THR A 557 -23.72 4.89 11.66
C THR A 557 -23.95 6.33 12.17
N LEU A 558 -22.95 7.18 12.05
CA LEU A 558 -23.01 8.59 12.47
C LEU A 558 -23.52 9.53 11.37
N GLN A 559 -23.95 9.00 10.23
CA GLN A 559 -24.46 9.77 9.08
C GLN A 559 -23.48 10.88 8.63
N ILE A 560 -22.19 10.60 8.65
CA ILE A 560 -21.16 11.54 8.20
C ILE A 560 -21.20 11.64 6.68
N ASP A 561 -21.03 12.85 6.13
CA ASP A 561 -20.94 13.06 4.68
C ASP A 561 -19.91 12.08 4.08
N PRO A 562 -20.30 11.27 3.08
CA PRO A 562 -19.42 10.30 2.43
C PRO A 562 -18.08 10.88 1.95
N LYS A 563 -18.06 12.16 1.57
CA LYS A 563 -16.84 12.87 1.15
C LYS A 563 -15.85 13.03 2.31
N HIS A 564 -16.32 13.29 3.51
CA HIS A 564 -15.45 13.39 4.70
C HIS A 564 -14.90 12.02 5.11
N VAL A 565 -15.72 10.98 5.01
CA VAL A 565 -15.29 9.60 5.25
C VAL A 565 -14.22 9.21 4.23
N ALA A 566 -14.45 9.48 2.94
CA ALA A 566 -13.49 9.21 1.87
C ALA A 566 -12.16 9.93 2.11
N ALA A 567 -12.17 11.23 2.45
CA ALA A 567 -10.96 11.99 2.75
C ALA A 567 -10.16 11.41 3.94
N THR A 568 -10.85 10.90 4.97
CA THR A 568 -10.22 10.24 6.12
C THR A 568 -9.57 8.92 5.70
N VAL A 569 -10.29 8.09 4.93
CA VAL A 569 -9.83 6.81 4.40
C VAL A 569 -8.61 7.00 3.49
N GLU A 570 -8.64 7.96 2.57
CA GLU A 570 -7.55 8.29 1.66
C GLU A 570 -6.30 8.78 2.42
N SER A 571 -6.50 9.57 3.47
CA SER A 571 -5.41 10.05 4.33
C SER A 571 -4.70 8.93 5.06
N PHE A 572 -5.43 7.99 5.64
CA PHE A 572 -4.85 6.79 6.25
C PHE A 572 -4.11 5.94 5.22
N SER A 573 -4.72 5.71 4.06
CA SER A 573 -4.12 4.94 2.96
C SER A 573 -2.83 5.57 2.44
N PHE A 574 -2.77 6.90 2.36
CA PHE A 574 -1.56 7.63 1.98
C PHE A 574 -0.44 7.48 3.02
N LEU A 575 -0.74 7.61 4.32
CA LEU A 575 0.23 7.41 5.39
C LEU A 575 0.77 5.97 5.39
N GLN A 576 -0.08 4.97 5.17
CA GLN A 576 0.35 3.57 5.03
C GLN A 576 1.26 3.37 3.81
N ALA A 577 0.95 4.02 2.67
CA ALA A 577 1.81 3.95 1.49
C ALA A 577 3.19 4.57 1.75
N LEU A 578 3.26 5.70 2.45
CA LEU A 578 4.55 6.31 2.85
C LEU A 578 5.35 5.39 3.79
N ARG A 579 4.69 4.73 4.75
CA ARG A 579 5.34 3.76 5.64
C ARG A 579 5.93 2.59 4.85
N LEU A 580 5.15 1.98 3.97
CA LEU A 580 5.60 0.87 3.12
C LEU A 580 6.83 1.25 2.28
N ARG A 581 6.86 2.48 1.73
CA ARG A 581 8.02 3.00 0.98
C ARG A 581 9.24 3.22 1.87
N ALA A 582 9.04 3.76 3.07
CA ALA A 582 10.13 3.97 4.02
C ALA A 582 10.76 2.63 4.43
N GLN A 583 9.93 1.63 4.72
CA GLN A 583 10.38 0.27 5.04
C GLN A 583 11.11 -0.40 3.88
N ASP A 584 10.61 -0.30 2.64
CA ASP A 584 11.30 -0.87 1.47
C ASP A 584 12.66 -0.21 1.23
N ARG A 585 12.77 1.12 1.41
CA ARG A 585 14.03 1.85 1.29
C ARG A 585 15.07 1.36 2.30
N GLU A 586 14.67 1.20 3.55
CA GLU A 586 15.55 0.74 4.64
C GLU A 586 15.99 -0.71 4.43
N LEU A 587 15.07 -1.59 4.03
CA LEU A 587 15.38 -2.97 3.68
C LEU A 587 16.36 -3.09 2.51
N ARG A 588 16.29 -2.18 1.53
CA ARG A 588 17.25 -2.13 0.39
C ARG A 588 18.62 -1.59 0.79
N ALA A 589 18.66 -0.68 1.76
CA ALA A 589 19.93 -0.11 2.25
C ALA A 589 20.78 -1.11 3.03
N GLY A 590 20.32 -2.35 3.21
CA GLY A 590 21.09 -3.41 3.83
C GLY A 590 21.25 -3.25 5.34
N ALA A 591 20.38 -2.51 6.00
CA ALA A 591 20.31 -2.39 7.46
C ALA A 591 19.85 -3.72 8.12
N ALA A 592 20.36 -4.85 7.60
CA ALA A 592 20.22 -6.17 8.18
C ALA A 592 21.00 -6.22 9.50
N GLY A 593 20.35 -5.91 10.61
CA GLY A 593 20.94 -6.00 11.95
C GLY A 593 20.49 -4.92 12.94
N ALA A 594 20.09 -3.75 12.49
CA ALA A 594 19.41 -2.77 13.34
C ALA A 594 17.89 -2.90 13.10
N HIS A 595 17.16 -3.29 14.13
CA HIS A 595 15.68 -3.30 14.15
C HIS A 595 15.13 -1.86 14.14
N THR A 596 15.46 -1.07 13.14
CA THR A 596 14.80 0.20 12.86
C THR A 596 13.57 -0.17 12.05
N GLU A 597 12.41 0.14 12.58
CA GLU A 597 11.12 -0.31 12.03
C GLU A 597 10.74 0.36 10.69
N GLY A 598 11.64 1.12 10.04
CA GLY A 598 11.41 1.79 8.75
C GLY A 598 10.17 2.71 8.73
N ASN A 599 9.76 3.22 9.88
CA ASN A 599 8.56 4.03 9.99
C ASN A 599 8.83 5.55 9.94
N ARG A 600 10.10 5.93 9.93
CA ARG A 600 10.50 7.34 10.02
C ARG A 600 10.74 7.94 8.64
N ILE A 601 10.27 9.17 8.46
CA ILE A 601 10.49 9.95 7.24
C ILE A 601 10.98 11.34 7.60
N ASP A 602 11.87 11.87 6.77
CA ASP A 602 12.18 13.29 6.73
C ASP A 602 11.28 13.96 5.68
N PRO A 603 10.33 14.83 6.09
CA PRO A 603 9.45 15.49 5.14
C PRO A 603 10.17 16.34 4.10
N ALA A 604 11.39 16.81 4.39
CA ALA A 604 12.17 17.62 3.44
C ALA A 604 12.67 16.79 2.24
N GLN A 605 12.79 15.47 2.41
CA GLN A 605 13.17 14.55 1.33
C GLN A 605 12.00 14.11 0.45
N LEU A 606 10.77 14.43 0.83
CA LEU A 606 9.60 14.17 0.01
C LEU A 606 9.49 15.21 -1.10
N ASN A 607 8.95 14.78 -2.25
CA ASN A 607 8.56 15.74 -3.29
C ASN A 607 7.45 16.67 -2.77
N GLU A 608 7.26 17.82 -3.43
CA GLU A 608 6.28 18.83 -2.99
C GLU A 608 4.85 18.28 -2.88
N VAL A 609 4.49 17.35 -3.74
CA VAL A 609 3.15 16.77 -3.76
C VAL A 609 2.93 15.90 -2.53
N ASP A 610 3.88 15.01 -2.23
CA ASP A 610 3.84 14.16 -1.04
C ASP A 610 3.86 15.00 0.25
N GLN A 611 4.64 16.10 0.29
CA GLN A 611 4.63 17.02 1.44
C GLN A 611 3.23 17.65 1.67
N ARG A 612 2.55 18.04 0.59
CA ARG A 612 1.20 18.62 0.66
C ARG A 612 0.18 17.58 1.12
N MET A 613 0.28 16.37 0.56
CA MET A 613 -0.58 15.24 0.95
C MET A 613 -0.37 14.86 2.41
N LEU A 614 0.87 14.87 2.88
CA LEU A 614 1.20 14.59 4.27
C LEU A 614 0.58 15.64 5.21
N LYS A 615 0.68 16.92 4.85
CA LYS A 615 0.01 18.00 5.61
C LYS A 615 -1.49 17.81 5.65
N GLU A 616 -2.11 17.45 4.53
CA GLU A 616 -3.55 17.23 4.48
C GLU A 616 -3.95 15.99 5.28
N ALA A 617 -3.19 14.90 5.20
CA ALA A 617 -3.44 13.72 6.00
C ALA A 617 -3.43 14.01 7.51
N PHE A 618 -2.49 14.83 7.97
CA PHE A 618 -2.44 15.26 9.37
C PHE A 618 -3.58 16.23 9.74
N ARG A 619 -4.05 17.06 8.82
CA ARG A 619 -5.27 17.87 9.05
C ARG A 619 -6.50 16.98 9.19
N GLN A 620 -6.61 15.95 8.37
CA GLN A 620 -7.72 14.98 8.48
C GLN A 620 -7.61 14.19 9.80
N ALA A 621 -6.40 13.85 10.25
CA ALA A 621 -6.18 13.26 11.57
C ALA A 621 -6.72 14.17 12.70
N ARG A 622 -6.42 15.47 12.69
CA ARG A 622 -6.96 16.44 13.67
C ARG A 622 -8.48 16.55 13.60
N LYS A 623 -9.06 16.57 12.40
CA LYS A 623 -10.52 16.58 12.24
C LYS A 623 -11.15 15.30 12.77
N LEU A 624 -10.52 14.15 12.55
CA LEU A 624 -10.96 12.88 13.08
C LEU A 624 -10.93 12.86 14.61
N GLN A 625 -9.85 13.36 15.22
CA GLN A 625 -9.71 13.52 16.66
C GLN A 625 -10.78 14.48 17.23
N GLN A 626 -11.04 15.59 16.57
CA GLN A 626 -12.09 16.53 16.99
C GLN A 626 -13.47 15.86 16.96
N ARG A 627 -13.77 15.10 15.89
CA ARG A 627 -15.03 14.36 15.79
C ARG A 627 -15.15 13.28 16.86
N LEU A 628 -14.04 12.63 17.20
CA LEU A 628 -13.99 11.65 18.27
C LEU A 628 -14.34 12.29 19.63
N LYS A 629 -13.77 13.48 19.92
CA LYS A 629 -14.10 14.29 21.11
C LYS A 629 -15.60 14.61 21.18
N GLU A 630 -16.16 15.10 20.07
CA GLU A 630 -17.57 15.51 19.98
C GLU A 630 -18.51 14.32 20.15
N THR A 631 -18.23 13.19 19.48
CA THR A 631 -19.10 12.00 19.51
C THR A 631 -19.21 11.41 20.92
N PHE A 632 -18.10 11.36 21.66
CA PHE A 632 -18.05 10.73 22.98
C PHE A 632 -18.03 11.72 24.14
N ALA A 633 -18.26 13.00 23.87
CA ALA A 633 -18.32 14.09 24.85
C ALA A 633 -17.11 14.11 25.81
N VAL A 634 -15.89 14.00 25.23
CA VAL A 634 -14.63 14.10 25.98
C VAL A 634 -14.17 15.55 25.94
N THR A 635 -14.11 16.19 27.08
CA THR A 635 -13.50 17.51 27.25
C THR A 635 -11.98 17.35 27.40
N ALA A 636 -11.22 18.21 26.73
CA ALA A 636 -9.75 18.22 26.80
C ALA A 636 -9.29 18.70 28.18
#